data_38c7df3af2a015432d27eee693b5238c
#
_entry.id   38c7df3af2a015432d27eee693b5238c
#
_cell.length_a   1.000
_cell.length_b   1.000
_cell.length_c   1.000
_cell.angle_alpha   90.00
_cell.angle_beta   90.00
_cell.angle_gamma   90.00
#
_symmetry.space_group_name_H-M   'P 1'
#
loop_
_entity.id
_entity.type
_entity.pdbx_description
1 polymer ?
#
loop_
_entity_poly.entity_id
_entity_poly.type
_entity_poly.pdbx_seq_one_letter_code
_entity_poly.pdbx_strand_id
1 'polypeptide(L)'
;MTAAALRARWLGRVPYREALALQRALHNGGGSAREPGRDDYLLLLEHPHVYTLGRNADTAHLLVPPADVGADLEPADRGGDVTYHGPGQLVGYPILTLPAWRDGLSDVVRYVRRLEAVLIAALADLGIAAGTEKGLTGVWAPTPSGAVEKVAAIGVKVTRGRTMHGFAVNVDPDLSMFGHIVPCGIRDRGVTSMARILGRPVELRTVVDAVVARFAEEFARGADLDRQDVVWHERPSDLSAFTLDALSNRRSSPRDGLGEERQNGEGAAPGAAESNRRSSAGDGLGEERQNGEGAAPGAAESNRRSSPRDGLGEERQFVGIGRRTGGGRGGGGGGGGGGGAGAGARAAGAQPVRLIRRREEAGVTDEVQGRRPEWMRVRARLGGEYRRLKTMMRSLDLHTVCEEAGCPNIYECWADRTATFMILGDRCTRACGFCLVDTRRPLPLDPDEPARVAEAVARMGLAHAVITSVARDDVADGGAAGFAATIAAVRARTPHTTIEVLIPDCRGDAGALQTIFDARPDVLNHNLETVARFQRAARPSAGYARSLGVLARASAAGLTTKSGIILGMGEEPVEVRGAIADLRAVGVDILTIGQYLRPSELHLPVARWWHPDEFAALGSYAESLGFAHVESGPLVRSSYHAKRAVEAADSASNDQVVAG
;
A
#
# COMPACT_ATOMS: atom_id res chain seq x y z
N MET A 1 4.78 8.26 -32.87
CA MET A 1 5.41 7.56 -31.73
C MET A 1 5.99 8.62 -30.82
N THR A 2 5.48 8.77 -29.61
CA THR A 2 6.06 9.65 -28.59
C THR A 2 7.44 9.11 -28.24
N ALA A 3 8.43 10.01 -28.10
CA ALA A 3 9.77 9.63 -27.63
C ALA A 3 9.64 9.00 -26.23
N ALA A 4 10.42 7.95 -25.95
CA ALA A 4 10.44 7.32 -24.64
C ALA A 4 10.88 8.36 -23.60
N ALA A 5 10.09 8.55 -22.53
CA ALA A 5 10.43 9.47 -21.46
C ALA A 5 11.43 8.85 -20.46
N LEU A 6 12.22 9.68 -19.78
CA LEU A 6 12.93 9.29 -18.57
C LEU A 6 12.08 9.66 -17.36
N ARG A 7 11.62 8.63 -16.61
CA ARG A 7 10.80 8.82 -15.41
C ARG A 7 11.64 8.71 -14.15
N ALA A 8 11.93 9.82 -13.51
CA ALA A 8 12.60 9.85 -12.22
C ALA A 8 11.55 9.82 -11.10
N ARG A 9 11.72 8.91 -10.13
CA ARG A 9 10.81 8.72 -8.99
C ARG A 9 11.59 8.69 -7.69
N TRP A 10 11.39 9.68 -6.83
CA TRP A 10 11.80 9.58 -5.44
C TRP A 10 10.71 8.86 -4.65
N LEU A 11 11.03 7.70 -4.09
CA LEU A 11 10.06 6.81 -3.44
C LEU A 11 10.09 6.87 -1.91
N GLY A 12 11.01 7.68 -1.33
CA GLY A 12 11.22 7.70 0.11
C GLY A 12 11.91 6.44 0.61
N ARG A 13 11.62 6.03 1.85
CA ARG A 13 12.20 4.81 2.43
C ARG A 13 11.33 3.60 2.10
N VAL A 14 11.90 2.64 1.36
CA VAL A 14 11.19 1.47 0.81
C VAL A 14 11.92 0.19 1.23
N PRO A 15 11.24 -0.82 1.79
CA PRO A 15 11.83 -2.14 2.04
C PRO A 15 12.43 -2.74 0.76
N TYR A 16 13.56 -3.45 0.90
CA TYR A 16 14.29 -3.97 -0.27
C TYR A 16 13.43 -4.88 -1.16
N ARG A 17 12.64 -5.77 -0.56
CA ARG A 17 11.75 -6.69 -1.33
C ARG A 17 10.71 -5.95 -2.16
N GLU A 18 10.14 -4.86 -1.63
CA GLU A 18 9.17 -4.03 -2.35
C GLU A 18 9.84 -3.32 -3.54
N ALA A 19 11.00 -2.72 -3.31
CA ALA A 19 11.77 -2.08 -4.37
C ALA A 19 12.22 -3.08 -5.45
N LEU A 20 12.62 -4.29 -5.07
CA LEU A 20 13.00 -5.35 -6.01
C LEU A 20 11.81 -5.84 -6.83
N ALA A 21 10.62 -5.97 -6.24
CA ALA A 21 9.40 -6.33 -6.96
C ALA A 21 9.07 -5.26 -8.02
N LEU A 22 9.15 -3.98 -7.65
CA LEU A 22 8.95 -2.87 -8.58
C LEU A 22 9.99 -2.86 -9.71
N GLN A 23 11.28 -3.04 -9.39
CA GLN A 23 12.33 -3.14 -10.41
C GLN A 23 12.04 -4.28 -11.41
N ARG A 24 11.66 -5.46 -10.90
CA ARG A 24 11.34 -6.63 -11.75
C ARG A 24 10.17 -6.36 -12.67
N ALA A 25 9.12 -5.72 -12.18
CA ALA A 25 7.97 -5.33 -12.99
C ALA A 25 8.37 -4.37 -14.11
N LEU A 26 9.07 -3.29 -13.78
CA LEU A 26 9.55 -2.31 -14.74
C LEU A 26 10.57 -2.89 -15.74
N HIS A 27 11.36 -3.86 -15.31
CA HIS A 27 12.30 -4.57 -16.18
C HIS A 27 11.59 -5.53 -17.12
N ASN A 28 10.65 -6.33 -16.63
CA ASN A 28 9.99 -7.41 -17.38
C ASN A 28 8.74 -6.94 -18.13
N GLY A 29 8.10 -5.87 -17.69
CA GLY A 29 6.76 -5.42 -18.09
C GLY A 29 6.56 -5.33 -19.61
N GLY A 30 5.50 -5.97 -20.07
CA GLY A 30 4.82 -5.88 -21.36
C GLY A 30 5.65 -5.88 -22.62
N GLY A 31 6.09 -7.04 -23.11
CA GLY A 31 6.69 -7.17 -24.45
C GLY A 31 8.22 -7.34 -24.50
N SER A 32 8.82 -7.22 -25.68
CA SER A 32 10.26 -7.28 -25.87
C SER A 32 10.97 -6.13 -25.13
N ALA A 33 12.02 -6.43 -24.38
CA ALA A 33 12.82 -5.43 -23.66
C ALA A 33 13.39 -4.30 -24.56
N ARG A 34 13.35 -4.50 -25.87
CA ARG A 34 13.85 -3.55 -26.89
C ARG A 34 12.73 -2.94 -27.74
N GLU A 35 11.48 -3.01 -27.30
CA GLU A 35 10.40 -2.31 -28.02
C GLU A 35 10.66 -0.81 -28.07
N PRO A 36 10.58 -0.20 -29.26
CA PRO A 36 10.69 1.25 -29.40
C PRO A 36 9.57 1.95 -28.65
N GLY A 37 9.92 2.97 -27.86
CA GLY A 37 8.94 3.81 -27.14
C GLY A 37 8.69 3.38 -25.69
N ARG A 38 9.38 2.38 -25.16
CA ARG A 38 9.29 2.00 -23.75
C ARG A 38 10.04 3.00 -22.87
N ASP A 39 9.36 3.53 -21.87
CA ASP A 39 9.94 4.50 -20.93
C ASP A 39 11.10 3.90 -20.11
N ASP A 40 12.09 4.74 -19.84
CA ASP A 40 13.17 4.46 -18.94
C ASP A 40 12.87 5.04 -17.56
N TYR A 41 13.35 4.39 -16.50
CA TYR A 41 13.11 4.79 -15.12
C TYR A 41 14.42 5.02 -14.36
N LEU A 42 14.40 6.00 -13.47
CA LEU A 42 15.37 6.16 -12.39
C LEU A 42 14.59 6.14 -11.08
N LEU A 43 14.63 5.02 -10.36
CA LEU A 43 14.05 4.92 -9.03
C LEU A 43 15.09 5.35 -8.01
N LEU A 44 14.79 6.34 -7.18
CA LEU A 44 15.62 6.86 -6.10
C LEU A 44 14.91 6.63 -4.78
N LEU A 45 15.64 6.12 -3.80
CA LEU A 45 15.06 5.73 -2.51
C LEU A 45 16.13 5.56 -1.43
N GLU A 46 15.70 5.36 -0.19
CA GLU A 46 16.45 4.76 0.90
C GLU A 46 15.89 3.38 1.23
N HIS A 47 16.70 2.51 1.82
CA HIS A 47 16.22 1.28 2.45
C HIS A 47 16.24 1.38 3.99
N PRO A 48 15.41 0.62 4.71
CA PRO A 48 15.73 0.19 6.08
C PRO A 48 17.07 -0.57 6.08
N HIS A 49 17.63 -0.82 7.26
CA HIS A 49 18.88 -1.58 7.37
C HIS A 49 18.76 -2.96 6.71
N VAL A 50 19.55 -3.21 5.68
CA VAL A 50 19.56 -4.47 4.93
C VAL A 50 20.96 -4.77 4.38
N TYR A 51 21.39 -6.01 4.51
CA TYR A 51 22.53 -6.56 3.79
C TYR A 51 22.02 -7.29 2.56
N THR A 52 22.66 -7.06 1.40
CA THR A 52 22.29 -7.73 0.15
C THR A 52 23.44 -8.59 -0.37
N LEU A 53 23.14 -9.85 -0.66
CA LEU A 53 24.08 -10.82 -1.22
C LEU A 53 24.01 -10.79 -2.75
N GLY A 54 25.03 -10.29 -3.40
CA GLY A 54 25.15 -10.30 -4.86
C GLY A 54 25.46 -11.70 -5.40
N ARG A 55 25.56 -11.84 -6.73
CA ARG A 55 25.80 -13.14 -7.38
C ARG A 55 27.10 -13.82 -6.99
N ASN A 56 28.11 -13.05 -6.63
CA ASN A 56 29.43 -13.54 -6.24
C ASN A 56 29.65 -13.46 -4.72
N ALA A 57 28.56 -13.36 -3.94
CA ALA A 57 28.66 -13.18 -2.50
C ALA A 57 29.24 -14.45 -1.83
N ASP A 58 30.28 -14.25 -1.03
CA ASP A 58 30.75 -15.23 -0.08
C ASP A 58 30.09 -14.93 1.29
N THR A 59 29.38 -15.91 1.84
CA THR A 59 28.75 -15.79 3.17
C THR A 59 29.77 -15.58 4.29
N ALA A 60 31.05 -15.97 4.09
CA ALA A 60 32.16 -15.67 4.99
C ALA A 60 32.46 -14.18 5.10
N HIS A 61 31.94 -13.36 4.20
CA HIS A 61 32.04 -11.91 4.24
C HIS A 61 30.96 -11.25 5.13
N LEU A 62 30.01 -12.01 5.69
CA LEU A 62 29.14 -11.59 6.78
C LEU A 62 29.83 -11.91 8.09
N LEU A 63 30.32 -10.91 8.78
CA LEU A 63 31.11 -11.05 10.02
C LEU A 63 30.23 -11.16 11.27
N VAL A 64 28.96 -10.70 11.16
CA VAL A 64 27.96 -10.70 12.24
C VAL A 64 26.62 -11.13 11.65
N PRO A 65 25.79 -11.94 12.35
CA PRO A 65 24.44 -12.22 11.90
C PRO A 65 23.62 -10.94 11.75
N PRO A 66 22.99 -10.68 10.59
CA PRO A 66 22.25 -9.44 10.34
C PRO A 66 21.17 -9.12 11.37
N ALA A 67 20.47 -10.14 11.86
CA ALA A 67 19.43 -10.01 12.90
C ALA A 67 19.96 -9.41 14.21
N ASP A 68 21.21 -9.68 14.57
CA ASP A 68 21.83 -9.21 15.82
C ASP A 68 22.09 -7.68 15.78
N VAL A 69 22.11 -7.11 14.57
CA VAL A 69 22.34 -5.68 14.34
C VAL A 69 21.10 -4.99 13.77
N GLY A 70 19.94 -5.64 13.85
CA GLY A 70 18.65 -5.07 13.42
C GLY A 70 18.54 -4.83 11.90
N ALA A 71 19.23 -5.64 11.09
CA ALA A 71 19.21 -5.55 9.65
C ALA A 71 18.60 -6.80 8.99
N ASP A 72 17.92 -6.61 7.88
CA ASP A 72 17.46 -7.70 7.02
C ASP A 72 18.63 -8.31 6.22
N LEU A 73 18.46 -9.55 5.76
CA LEU A 73 19.35 -10.20 4.82
C LEU A 73 18.58 -10.62 3.56
N GLU A 74 19.01 -10.12 2.39
CA GLU A 74 18.28 -10.34 1.14
C GLU A 74 19.21 -10.80 0.01
N PRO A 75 18.83 -11.85 -0.71
CA PRO A 75 19.53 -12.24 -1.93
C PRO A 75 19.26 -11.23 -3.05
N ALA A 76 20.32 -10.87 -3.79
CA ALA A 76 20.26 -9.95 -4.91
C ALA A 76 20.92 -10.57 -6.15
N ASP A 77 20.28 -10.45 -7.29
CA ASP A 77 20.83 -10.97 -8.56
C ASP A 77 21.70 -9.94 -9.31
N ARG A 78 22.17 -8.89 -8.62
CA ARG A 78 23.17 -7.92 -9.09
C ARG A 78 24.57 -8.51 -9.14
N GLY A 79 25.44 -7.90 -9.91
CA GLY A 79 26.87 -8.16 -9.83
C GLY A 79 27.48 -7.75 -8.49
N GLY A 80 28.62 -8.33 -8.16
CA GLY A 80 29.37 -8.06 -6.92
C GLY A 80 29.03 -9.02 -5.78
N ASP A 81 29.58 -8.70 -4.61
CA ASP A 81 29.55 -9.46 -3.37
C ASP A 81 28.54 -8.86 -2.38
N VAL A 82 28.73 -9.05 -1.08
CA VAL A 82 27.90 -8.47 -0.03
C VAL A 82 28.05 -6.95 0.03
N THR A 83 26.94 -6.25 0.27
CA THR A 83 26.92 -4.83 0.61
C THR A 83 25.83 -4.50 1.60
N TYR A 84 25.90 -3.31 2.18
CA TYR A 84 24.93 -2.76 3.10
C TYR A 84 24.14 -1.62 2.46
N HIS A 85 22.85 -1.57 2.77
CA HIS A 85 21.98 -0.41 2.54
C HIS A 85 21.27 -0.02 3.83
N GLY A 86 21.07 1.28 4.03
CA GLY A 86 20.40 1.80 5.21
C GLY A 86 20.02 3.27 5.11
N PRO A 87 19.37 3.81 6.16
CA PRO A 87 19.02 5.22 6.25
C PRO A 87 20.25 6.11 6.06
N GLY A 88 20.07 7.24 5.36
CA GLY A 88 21.17 8.15 5.02
C GLY A 88 21.98 7.73 3.77
N GLN A 89 21.65 6.60 3.14
CA GLN A 89 22.25 6.17 1.88
C GLN A 89 21.24 6.37 0.74
N LEU A 90 21.61 7.17 -0.27
CA LEU A 90 20.83 7.31 -1.49
C LEU A 90 21.06 6.11 -2.40
N VAL A 91 20.02 5.32 -2.61
CA VAL A 91 20.03 4.20 -3.54
C VAL A 91 19.34 4.60 -4.84
N GLY A 92 19.97 4.32 -5.98
CA GLY A 92 19.44 4.58 -7.31
C GLY A 92 19.37 3.29 -8.14
N TYR A 93 18.19 3.03 -8.69
CA TYR A 93 17.92 1.89 -9.57
C TYR A 93 17.51 2.38 -10.97
N PRO A 94 18.47 2.55 -11.89
CA PRO A 94 18.18 2.84 -13.28
C PRO A 94 17.64 1.60 -13.99
N ILE A 95 16.46 1.70 -14.57
CA ILE A 95 15.82 0.67 -15.39
C ILE A 95 15.79 1.20 -16.82
N LEU A 96 16.89 1.04 -17.53
CA LEU A 96 17.13 1.63 -18.84
C LEU A 96 17.17 0.59 -19.95
N THR A 97 16.75 0.99 -21.14
CA THR A 97 16.97 0.22 -22.35
C THR A 97 18.32 0.62 -22.97
N LEU A 98 19.31 -0.25 -22.84
CA LEU A 98 20.64 -0.01 -23.42
C LEU A 98 20.66 -0.34 -24.92
N PRO A 99 21.39 0.46 -25.73
CA PRO A 99 21.57 0.13 -27.15
C PRO A 99 22.31 -1.21 -27.31
N ALA A 100 21.99 -1.90 -28.39
CA ALA A 100 22.77 -3.05 -28.78
C ALA A 100 24.19 -2.62 -29.18
N TRP A 101 25.17 -3.42 -28.76
CA TRP A 101 26.57 -3.23 -29.12
C TRP A 101 27.02 -4.37 -30.04
N ARG A 102 27.92 -5.25 -29.65
CA ARG A 102 28.38 -6.38 -30.46
C ARG A 102 27.47 -7.59 -30.25
N ASP A 103 27.17 -8.32 -31.33
CA ASP A 103 26.39 -9.56 -31.33
C ASP A 103 25.02 -9.43 -30.61
N GLY A 104 24.42 -8.22 -30.66
CA GLY A 104 23.14 -7.96 -30.00
C GLY A 104 23.22 -7.80 -28.48
N LEU A 105 24.42 -7.88 -27.88
CA LEU A 105 24.63 -7.68 -26.45
C LEU A 105 24.74 -6.17 -26.11
N SER A 106 24.57 -5.81 -24.85
CA SER A 106 24.81 -4.46 -24.35
C SER A 106 26.20 -4.37 -23.72
N ASP A 107 26.85 -3.20 -23.87
CA ASP A 107 28.13 -2.94 -23.24
C ASP A 107 27.94 -2.55 -21.76
N VAL A 108 28.00 -3.55 -20.88
CA VAL A 108 27.83 -3.38 -19.44
C VAL A 108 28.95 -2.55 -18.82
N VAL A 109 30.20 -2.71 -19.31
CA VAL A 109 31.35 -1.96 -18.78
C VAL A 109 31.19 -0.47 -19.08
N ARG A 110 30.83 -0.14 -20.31
CA ARG A 110 30.56 1.24 -20.71
C ARG A 110 29.40 1.85 -19.90
N TYR A 111 28.34 1.06 -19.66
CA TYR A 111 27.21 1.50 -18.83
C TYR A 111 27.67 1.84 -17.40
N VAL A 112 28.42 0.96 -16.76
CA VAL A 112 28.96 1.21 -15.41
C VAL A 112 29.84 2.47 -15.38
N ARG A 113 30.71 2.67 -16.37
CA ARG A 113 31.54 3.88 -16.47
C ARG A 113 30.72 5.16 -16.64
N ARG A 114 29.61 5.10 -17.35
CA ARG A 114 28.66 6.23 -17.46
C ARG A 114 27.98 6.53 -16.12
N LEU A 115 27.61 5.50 -15.34
CA LEU A 115 27.07 5.70 -13.99
C LEU A 115 28.12 6.32 -13.06
N GLU A 116 29.38 5.86 -13.11
CA GLU A 116 30.46 6.47 -12.35
C GLU A 116 30.63 7.95 -12.72
N ALA A 117 30.61 8.29 -14.00
CA ALA A 117 30.71 9.69 -14.47
C ALA A 117 29.58 10.57 -13.96
N VAL A 118 28.32 10.08 -13.99
CA VAL A 118 27.17 10.79 -13.45
C VAL A 118 27.33 11.07 -11.96
N LEU A 119 27.75 10.06 -11.18
CA LEU A 119 27.92 10.22 -9.73
C LEU A 119 29.08 11.14 -9.39
N ILE A 120 30.18 11.05 -10.12
CA ILE A 120 31.34 11.96 -9.95
C ILE A 120 30.92 13.40 -10.22
N ALA A 121 30.17 13.64 -11.30
CA ALA A 121 29.69 14.99 -11.63
C ALA A 121 28.72 15.52 -10.56
N ALA A 122 27.78 14.69 -10.08
CA ALA A 122 26.85 15.08 -9.03
C ALA A 122 27.56 15.38 -7.70
N LEU A 123 28.60 14.62 -7.34
CA LEU A 123 29.43 14.88 -6.16
C LEU A 123 30.26 16.17 -6.31
N ALA A 124 30.76 16.44 -7.51
CA ALA A 124 31.47 17.68 -7.81
C ALA A 124 30.60 18.94 -7.66
N ASP A 125 29.33 18.88 -8.09
CA ASP A 125 28.33 19.96 -7.88
C ASP A 125 28.11 20.26 -6.39
N LEU A 126 28.35 19.27 -5.54
CA LEU A 126 28.17 19.35 -4.08
C LEU A 126 29.51 19.60 -3.34
N GLY A 127 30.58 19.91 -4.10
CA GLY A 127 31.89 20.28 -3.55
C GLY A 127 32.77 19.10 -3.15
N ILE A 128 32.50 17.89 -3.64
CA ILE A 128 33.33 16.71 -3.37
C ILE A 128 34.10 16.30 -4.62
N ALA A 129 35.42 16.38 -4.55
CA ALA A 129 36.32 15.86 -5.58
C ALA A 129 36.37 14.32 -5.46
N ALA A 130 35.75 13.63 -6.41
CA ALA A 130 35.69 12.18 -6.44
C ALA A 130 36.18 11.64 -7.79
N GLY A 131 36.53 10.35 -7.84
CA GLY A 131 37.03 9.70 -9.05
C GLY A 131 36.83 8.19 -9.04
N THR A 132 37.49 7.52 -9.99
CA THR A 132 37.53 6.07 -10.10
C THR A 132 38.90 5.53 -9.68
N GLU A 133 38.89 4.32 -9.10
CA GLU A 133 40.11 3.58 -8.76
C GLU A 133 40.36 2.46 -9.78
N LYS A 134 41.61 2.27 -10.17
CA LYS A 134 41.96 1.26 -11.18
C LYS A 134 41.66 -0.15 -10.69
N GLY A 135 40.86 -0.87 -11.45
CA GLY A 135 40.47 -2.25 -11.13
C GLY A 135 39.33 -2.37 -10.12
N LEU A 136 38.84 -1.28 -9.54
CA LEU A 136 37.77 -1.25 -8.56
C LEU A 136 36.56 -0.47 -9.09
N THR A 137 35.40 -1.10 -9.08
CA THR A 137 34.14 -0.45 -9.47
C THR A 137 33.58 0.41 -8.34
N GLY A 138 33.00 1.56 -8.70
CA GLY A 138 32.39 2.52 -7.78
C GLY A 138 33.10 3.87 -7.79
N VAL A 139 32.65 4.78 -6.93
CA VAL A 139 33.19 6.14 -6.84
C VAL A 139 33.96 6.30 -5.52
N TRP A 140 35.14 6.88 -5.63
CA TRP A 140 36.12 6.99 -4.56
C TRP A 140 36.48 8.45 -4.33
N ALA A 141 36.65 8.82 -3.08
CA ALA A 141 37.00 10.19 -2.72
C ALA A 141 38.07 10.24 -1.62
N PRO A 142 38.94 11.25 -1.62
CA PRO A 142 39.88 11.48 -0.53
C PRO A 142 39.10 11.91 0.73
N THR A 143 39.45 11.31 1.85
CA THR A 143 38.95 11.71 3.17
C THR A 143 39.84 12.79 3.79
N PRO A 144 39.41 13.49 4.84
CA PRO A 144 40.22 14.44 5.58
C PRO A 144 41.53 13.87 6.12
N SER A 145 41.64 12.55 6.32
CA SER A 145 42.86 11.85 6.73
C SER A 145 43.82 11.58 5.57
N GLY A 146 43.45 11.88 4.33
CA GLY A 146 44.21 11.61 3.13
C GLY A 146 44.01 10.21 2.54
N ALA A 147 43.27 9.33 3.19
CA ALA A 147 42.91 8.02 2.64
C ALA A 147 41.88 8.16 1.51
N VAL A 148 42.00 7.34 0.47
CA VAL A 148 41.00 7.27 -0.60
C VAL A 148 40.00 6.13 -0.26
N GLU A 149 38.75 6.50 0.02
CA GLU A 149 37.71 5.58 0.47
C GLU A 149 36.50 5.64 -0.47
N LYS A 150 35.72 4.56 -0.48
CA LYS A 150 34.55 4.43 -1.36
C LYS A 150 33.39 5.25 -0.83
N VAL A 151 32.90 6.23 -1.62
CA VAL A 151 31.73 7.07 -1.30
C VAL A 151 30.48 6.57 -2.00
N ALA A 152 30.60 5.85 -3.13
CA ALA A 152 29.47 5.22 -3.80
C ALA A 152 29.82 3.84 -4.36
N ALA A 153 28.93 2.88 -4.13
CA ALA A 153 29.01 1.53 -4.66
C ALA A 153 28.14 1.40 -5.92
N ILE A 154 28.53 0.53 -6.85
CA ILE A 154 27.77 0.23 -8.07
C ILE A 154 27.70 -1.28 -8.24
N GLY A 155 26.50 -1.80 -8.40
CA GLY A 155 26.23 -3.21 -8.69
C GLY A 155 25.00 -3.33 -9.58
N VAL A 156 25.18 -3.75 -10.83
CA VAL A 156 24.13 -3.79 -11.84
C VAL A 156 23.86 -5.21 -12.36
N LYS A 157 22.70 -5.37 -12.99
CA LYS A 157 22.36 -6.51 -13.82
C LYS A 157 21.81 -5.99 -15.14
N VAL A 158 22.23 -6.60 -16.25
CA VAL A 158 21.68 -6.32 -17.57
C VAL A 158 21.18 -7.63 -18.16
N THR A 159 19.93 -7.68 -18.55
CA THR A 159 19.30 -8.84 -19.18
C THR A 159 18.44 -8.38 -20.35
N ARG A 160 18.61 -9.01 -21.50
CA ARG A 160 17.88 -8.66 -22.74
C ARG A 160 18.00 -7.18 -23.12
N GLY A 161 19.12 -6.53 -22.79
CA GLY A 161 19.37 -5.11 -23.08
C GLY A 161 18.72 -4.13 -22.09
N ARG A 162 18.09 -4.61 -21.01
CA ARG A 162 17.51 -3.74 -19.97
C ARG A 162 18.23 -3.90 -18.64
N THR A 163 18.37 -2.80 -17.89
CA THR A 163 19.13 -2.75 -16.64
C THR A 163 18.26 -2.97 -15.42
N MET A 164 18.86 -3.47 -14.35
CA MET A 164 18.30 -3.56 -12.99
C MET A 164 19.39 -3.28 -11.97
N HIS A 165 18.99 -3.02 -10.72
CA HIS A 165 19.89 -2.55 -9.66
C HIS A 165 20.57 -1.25 -10.08
N GLY A 166 21.69 -0.89 -9.50
CA GLY A 166 22.32 0.38 -9.85
C GLY A 166 23.42 0.79 -8.89
N PHE A 167 23.19 1.86 -8.13
CA PHE A 167 24.19 2.47 -7.29
C PHE A 167 23.66 2.81 -5.89
N ALA A 168 24.59 3.01 -4.96
CA ALA A 168 24.33 3.48 -3.61
C ALA A 168 25.36 4.51 -3.21
N VAL A 169 24.92 5.76 -2.95
CA VAL A 169 25.76 6.88 -2.50
C VAL A 169 25.62 7.04 -1.00
N ASN A 170 26.72 6.99 -0.28
CA ASN A 170 26.75 7.23 1.15
C ASN A 170 26.67 8.74 1.41
N VAL A 171 25.45 9.23 1.69
CA VAL A 171 25.24 10.64 2.03
C VAL A 171 25.62 10.87 3.49
N ASP A 172 24.90 10.26 4.40
CA ASP A 172 25.15 10.30 5.85
C ASP A 172 24.61 9.04 6.54
N PRO A 173 24.99 7.81 6.07
CA PRO A 173 24.57 6.58 6.72
C PRO A 173 25.42 6.28 7.96
N ASP A 174 24.91 5.40 8.81
CA ASP A 174 25.72 4.77 9.85
C ASP A 174 26.81 3.89 9.22
N LEU A 175 28.02 4.41 9.14
CA LEU A 175 29.17 3.71 8.55
C LEU A 175 29.65 2.51 9.39
N SER A 176 29.27 2.41 10.68
CA SER A 176 29.62 1.26 11.52
C SER A 176 29.02 -0.04 11.01
N MET A 177 27.86 0.05 10.33
CA MET A 177 27.19 -1.08 9.71
C MET A 177 28.03 -1.78 8.63
N PHE A 178 28.95 -1.04 7.96
CA PHE A 178 29.90 -1.66 7.03
C PHE A 178 31.00 -2.49 7.74
N GLY A 179 31.23 -2.25 9.05
CA GLY A 179 32.15 -3.03 9.86
C GLY A 179 31.67 -4.47 10.13
N HIS A 180 30.39 -4.76 9.86
CA HIS A 180 29.81 -6.09 10.04
C HIS A 180 29.96 -6.99 8.79
N ILE A 181 30.57 -6.46 7.74
CA ILE A 181 30.79 -7.19 6.47
C ILE A 181 32.20 -6.91 5.94
N VAL A 182 32.65 -7.72 4.99
CA VAL A 182 33.79 -7.38 4.11
C VAL A 182 33.19 -6.79 2.81
N PRO A 183 33.08 -5.45 2.68
CA PRO A 183 32.33 -4.84 1.58
C PRO A 183 32.95 -5.18 0.22
N CYS A 184 32.19 -5.84 -0.66
CA CYS A 184 32.65 -6.24 -2.00
C CYS A 184 33.92 -7.11 -1.98
N GLY A 185 34.24 -7.82 -0.89
CA GLY A 185 35.47 -8.60 -0.73
C GLY A 185 36.75 -7.77 -0.60
N ILE A 186 36.65 -6.45 -0.44
CA ILE A 186 37.80 -5.51 -0.37
C ILE A 186 38.14 -5.30 1.11
N ARG A 187 39.32 -5.77 1.53
CA ARG A 187 39.76 -5.71 2.95
C ARG A 187 40.68 -4.54 3.25
N ASP A 188 41.30 -3.96 2.24
CA ASP A 188 42.38 -2.94 2.34
C ASP A 188 41.91 -1.53 2.03
N ARG A 189 40.64 -1.31 1.82
CA ARG A 189 40.04 -0.01 1.51
C ARG A 189 38.83 0.28 2.38
N GLY A 190 38.74 1.55 2.84
CA GLY A 190 37.62 2.00 3.66
C GLY A 190 36.40 2.42 2.85
N VAL A 191 35.31 2.66 3.60
CA VAL A 191 34.06 3.24 3.12
C VAL A 191 33.84 4.57 3.83
N THR A 192 33.48 5.60 3.09
CA THR A 192 33.22 6.95 3.60
C THR A 192 31.84 7.45 3.20
N SER A 193 31.46 8.65 3.70
CA SER A 193 30.22 9.33 3.35
C SER A 193 30.49 10.79 2.97
N MET A 194 29.54 11.40 2.28
CA MET A 194 29.59 12.82 1.93
C MET A 194 29.70 13.69 3.18
N ALA A 195 28.91 13.40 4.22
CA ALA A 195 28.93 14.13 5.48
C ALA A 195 30.32 14.06 6.15
N ARG A 196 30.95 12.88 6.15
CA ARG A 196 32.32 12.69 6.69
C ARG A 196 33.38 13.45 5.89
N ILE A 197 33.28 13.48 4.57
CA ILE A 197 34.22 14.22 3.69
C ILE A 197 34.08 15.73 3.92
N LEU A 198 32.84 16.24 3.96
CA LEU A 198 32.54 17.67 4.08
C LEU A 198 32.62 18.22 5.52
N GLY A 199 32.65 17.31 6.52
CA GLY A 199 32.63 17.69 7.94
C GLY A 199 31.34 18.34 8.41
N ARG A 200 30.24 18.13 7.69
CA ARG A 200 28.88 18.64 8.00
C ARG A 200 27.79 17.74 7.47
N PRO A 201 26.58 17.74 8.06
CA PRO A 201 25.43 17.04 7.52
C PRO A 201 25.11 17.48 6.08
N VAL A 202 24.62 16.55 5.27
CA VAL A 202 24.20 16.77 3.89
C VAL A 202 22.74 16.38 3.75
N GLU A 203 21.93 17.29 3.21
CA GLU A 203 20.52 17.01 2.92
C GLU A 203 20.40 16.04 1.75
N LEU A 204 19.71 14.95 1.99
CA LEU A 204 19.48 13.91 0.99
C LEU A 204 18.76 14.46 -0.26
N ARG A 205 17.82 15.41 -0.08
CA ARG A 205 17.11 16.05 -1.19
C ARG A 205 18.06 16.73 -2.16
N THR A 206 19.02 17.48 -1.65
CA THR A 206 20.03 18.16 -2.48
C THR A 206 20.83 17.16 -3.31
N VAL A 207 21.15 16.00 -2.73
CA VAL A 207 21.86 14.93 -3.44
C VAL A 207 20.99 14.30 -4.51
N VAL A 208 19.71 14.05 -4.21
CA VAL A 208 18.73 13.55 -5.20
C VAL A 208 18.60 14.52 -6.37
N ASP A 209 18.51 15.83 -6.10
CA ASP A 209 18.38 16.86 -7.13
C ASP A 209 19.60 16.87 -8.05
N ALA A 210 20.81 16.84 -7.50
CA ALA A 210 22.06 16.79 -8.26
C ALA A 210 22.19 15.51 -9.10
N VAL A 211 21.86 14.35 -8.50
CA VAL A 211 21.91 13.06 -9.20
C VAL A 211 20.89 13.03 -10.36
N VAL A 212 19.66 13.49 -10.15
CA VAL A 212 18.64 13.52 -11.21
C VAL A 212 19.07 14.42 -12.36
N ALA A 213 19.62 15.60 -12.07
CA ALA A 213 20.10 16.53 -13.09
C ALA A 213 21.19 15.89 -13.96
N ARG A 214 22.25 15.37 -13.33
CA ARG A 214 23.36 14.75 -14.06
C ARG A 214 22.98 13.44 -14.75
N PHE A 215 22.06 12.69 -14.17
CA PHE A 215 21.52 11.48 -14.79
C PHE A 215 20.68 11.79 -16.03
N ALA A 216 19.87 12.83 -15.99
CA ALA A 216 19.09 13.26 -17.13
C ALA A 216 19.97 13.77 -18.29
N GLU A 217 21.00 14.56 -17.99
CA GLU A 217 21.99 15.00 -19.00
C GLU A 217 22.62 13.81 -19.73
N GLU A 218 22.97 12.75 -19.00
CA GLU A 218 23.68 11.60 -19.57
C GLU A 218 22.74 10.59 -20.25
N PHE A 219 21.54 10.34 -19.70
CA PHE A 219 20.69 9.24 -20.13
C PHE A 219 19.37 9.64 -20.79
N ALA A 220 18.82 10.86 -20.56
CA ALA A 220 17.56 11.25 -21.18
C ALA A 220 17.68 11.47 -22.71
N ARG A 221 18.89 11.81 -23.21
CA ARG A 221 19.18 11.94 -24.66
C ARG A 221 18.17 12.78 -25.44
N GLY A 222 17.66 13.87 -24.82
CA GLY A 222 16.64 14.71 -25.41
C GLY A 222 15.21 14.20 -25.26
N ALA A 223 15.00 13.12 -24.51
CA ALA A 223 13.69 12.72 -24.04
C ALA A 223 13.20 13.62 -22.89
N ASP A 224 11.90 13.71 -22.72
CA ASP A 224 11.31 14.45 -21.61
C ASP A 224 11.63 13.78 -20.28
N LEU A 225 12.02 14.61 -19.29
CA LEU A 225 12.19 14.17 -17.91
C LEU A 225 10.86 14.34 -17.16
N ASP A 226 10.23 13.23 -16.80
CA ASP A 226 9.07 13.20 -15.92
C ASP A 226 9.52 12.83 -14.50
N ARG A 227 9.63 13.84 -13.62
CA ARG A 227 10.03 13.65 -12.23
C ARG A 227 8.83 13.75 -11.30
N GLN A 228 8.70 12.76 -10.42
CA GLN A 228 7.71 12.77 -9.34
C GLN A 228 8.34 12.26 -8.05
N ASP A 229 8.10 12.99 -6.99
CA ASP A 229 8.64 12.71 -5.67
C ASP A 229 7.51 12.50 -4.66
N VAL A 230 7.64 11.51 -3.77
CA VAL A 230 6.86 11.52 -2.53
C VAL A 230 7.25 12.73 -1.70
N VAL A 231 6.33 13.24 -0.88
CA VAL A 231 6.61 14.41 -0.05
C VAL A 231 7.81 14.16 0.86
N TRP A 232 8.76 15.10 0.84
CA TRP A 232 9.92 15.10 1.73
C TRP A 232 9.51 15.46 3.15
N HIS A 233 10.06 14.75 4.13
CA HIS A 233 9.88 15.05 5.54
C HIS A 233 11.23 15.26 6.21
N GLU A 234 11.32 16.33 6.99
CA GLU A 234 12.51 16.67 7.79
C GLU A 234 12.83 15.61 8.86
N ARG A 235 11.83 14.78 9.23
CA ARG A 235 12.04 13.64 10.12
C ARG A 235 11.64 12.36 9.40
N PRO A 236 12.48 11.34 9.39
CA PRO A 236 12.08 9.98 9.05
C PRO A 236 11.21 9.46 10.21
N SER A 237 10.03 10.08 10.41
CA SER A 237 9.10 9.60 11.41
C SER A 237 8.52 8.31 10.88
N ASP A 238 8.83 7.25 11.59
CA ASP A 238 8.20 5.97 11.52
C ASP A 238 6.74 6.04 11.10
N LEU A 239 6.38 5.29 10.09
CA LEU A 239 4.99 4.98 9.81
C LEU A 239 4.31 4.34 11.04
N SER A 240 5.08 3.67 11.93
CA SER A 240 4.67 3.10 13.21
C SER A 240 4.23 4.14 14.24
N ALA A 241 4.82 5.34 14.26
CA ALA A 241 4.43 6.40 15.19
C ALA A 241 2.98 6.87 14.97
N PHE A 242 2.47 6.83 13.74
CA PHE A 242 1.07 7.15 13.46
C PHE A 242 0.09 6.09 13.97
N THR A 243 0.49 4.83 13.96
CA THR A 243 -0.32 3.73 14.49
C THR A 243 -0.29 3.74 16.02
N LEU A 244 0.86 4.07 16.63
CA LEU A 244 1.03 4.16 18.08
C LEU A 244 0.34 5.40 18.67
N ASP A 245 0.40 6.58 18.02
CA ASP A 245 -0.32 7.76 18.47
C ASP A 245 -1.85 7.60 18.34
N ALA A 246 -2.33 6.91 17.33
CA ALA A 246 -3.74 6.55 17.23
C ALA A 246 -4.18 5.60 18.37
N LEU A 247 -3.26 4.78 18.90
CA LEU A 247 -3.49 3.89 20.04
C LEU A 247 -3.29 4.60 21.40
N SER A 248 -2.37 5.56 21.51
CA SER A 248 -2.10 6.30 22.75
C SER A 248 -3.15 7.36 23.07
N ASN A 249 -3.67 8.06 22.08
CA ASN A 249 -4.75 9.03 22.25
C ASN A 249 -6.12 8.39 22.59
N ARG A 250 -6.24 7.05 22.53
CA ARG A 250 -7.44 6.33 22.98
C ARG A 250 -7.44 6.02 24.50
N ARG A 251 -6.37 6.34 25.24
CA ARG A 251 -6.30 6.11 26.69
C ARG A 251 -6.75 7.27 27.56
N SER A 252 -7.06 8.42 26.97
CA SER A 252 -7.52 9.60 27.71
C SER A 252 -8.91 10.05 27.25
N SER A 253 -9.93 9.20 27.41
CA SER A 253 -11.31 9.67 27.59
C SER A 253 -11.59 9.76 29.07
N PRO A 254 -12.10 10.89 29.57
CA PRO A 254 -12.52 10.97 30.96
C PRO A 254 -13.70 10.01 31.17
N ARG A 255 -13.57 9.10 32.09
CA ARG A 255 -14.73 8.44 32.70
C ARG A 255 -15.46 9.50 33.50
N ASP A 256 -16.72 9.69 33.21
CA ASP A 256 -17.65 10.51 34.01
C ASP A 256 -17.59 10.08 35.47
N GLY A 257 -17.23 11.05 36.30
CA GLY A 257 -17.24 10.89 37.73
C GLY A 257 -18.64 11.00 38.27
N LEU A 258 -19.04 10.06 39.07
CA LEU A 258 -20.00 10.30 40.13
C LEU A 258 -19.22 10.22 41.43
N GLY A 259 -19.35 11.31 42.20
CA GLY A 259 -18.61 11.59 43.40
C GLY A 259 -18.98 10.69 44.58
N GLU A 260 -18.05 10.68 45.53
CA GLU A 260 -18.34 10.77 46.97
C GLU A 260 -17.09 11.28 47.69
N GLU A 261 -17.30 12.40 48.37
CA GLU A 261 -16.38 12.98 49.35
C GLU A 261 -16.19 12.03 50.54
N ARG A 262 -14.97 11.90 51.03
CA ARG A 262 -14.66 11.92 52.46
C ARG A 262 -13.20 12.23 52.72
N GLN A 263 -13.06 13.07 53.73
CA GLN A 263 -11.91 13.77 54.26
C GLN A 263 -10.95 12.89 55.06
N ASN A 264 -9.73 13.41 55.19
CA ASN A 264 -8.79 13.44 56.30
C ASN A 264 -7.79 12.28 56.53
N GLY A 265 -6.54 12.73 56.61
CA GLY A 265 -5.60 12.16 57.59
C GLY A 265 -4.13 12.13 57.18
N GLU A 266 -3.42 13.07 57.70
CA GLU A 266 -1.97 13.28 57.78
C GLU A 266 -1.09 12.03 58.01
N GLY A 267 0.17 12.12 57.52
CA GLY A 267 1.29 11.60 58.35
C GLY A 267 2.40 10.88 57.63
N ALA A 268 3.51 11.59 57.37
CA ALA A 268 4.92 11.19 57.57
C ALA A 268 5.55 10.01 56.80
N ALA A 269 6.61 10.31 56.06
CA ALA A 269 7.77 9.47 55.77
C ALA A 269 8.69 9.38 57.04
N PRO A 270 9.88 8.69 57.03
CA PRO A 270 10.61 7.88 56.05
C PRO A 270 11.34 6.65 56.72
N GLY A 271 12.14 5.91 55.93
CA GLY A 271 13.22 4.99 56.44
C GLY A 271 13.43 3.78 55.54
N ALA A 272 14.38 3.76 54.86
CA ALA A 272 15.73 3.19 54.70
C ALA A 272 15.94 1.70 55.09
N ALA A 273 16.72 1.05 54.25
CA ALA A 273 17.74 0.05 54.50
C ALA A 273 17.38 -1.45 54.28
N GLU A 274 18.08 -1.98 53.33
CA GLU A 274 19.15 -3.01 53.37
C GLU A 274 18.73 -4.49 53.60
N SER A 275 19.06 -5.24 52.67
CA SER A 275 20.17 -6.21 52.51
C SER A 275 19.82 -7.70 52.70
N ASN A 276 20.41 -8.43 51.83
CA ASN A 276 21.14 -9.71 52.00
C ASN A 276 20.46 -11.07 51.67
N ARG A 277 20.95 -11.61 50.57
CA ARG A 277 21.85 -12.79 50.42
C ARG A 277 21.30 -14.21 50.62
N ARG A 278 21.71 -14.97 49.62
CA ARG A 278 22.23 -16.40 49.58
C ARG A 278 21.16 -17.49 49.48
N SER A 279 21.28 -18.30 48.52
CA SER A 279 22.18 -19.34 48.00
C SER A 279 21.63 -20.73 48.27
N SER A 280 21.61 -21.57 47.30
CA SER A 280 22.32 -22.84 47.03
C SER A 280 21.37 -23.83 46.34
N ALA A 281 21.67 -24.35 45.15
CA ALA A 281 22.54 -25.49 44.85
C ALA A 281 21.87 -26.86 45.09
N GLY A 282 21.95 -27.71 44.07
CA GLY A 282 21.76 -29.16 44.14
C GLY A 282 21.11 -29.73 42.89
N ASP A 283 21.84 -30.09 41.90
CA ASP A 283 22.36 -31.38 41.42
C ASP A 283 21.34 -32.53 41.25
N GLY A 284 21.45 -33.16 40.07
CA GLY A 284 21.14 -34.57 39.88
C GLY A 284 20.51 -34.92 38.52
N LEU A 285 21.27 -35.13 37.51
CA LEU A 285 21.71 -36.31 36.77
C LEU A 285 20.65 -37.42 36.53
N GLY A 286 20.62 -37.89 35.28
CA GLY A 286 20.32 -39.28 34.88
C GLY A 286 19.37 -39.36 33.69
N GLU A 287 19.88 -39.44 32.49
CA GLU A 287 20.10 -40.63 31.61
C GLU A 287 18.86 -41.52 31.37
N GLU A 288 18.56 -41.64 30.20
CA GLU A 288 18.78 -42.55 29.05
C GLU A 288 17.58 -43.41 28.57
N ARG A 289 17.48 -43.48 27.25
CA ARG A 289 17.17 -44.60 26.32
C ARG A 289 15.72 -44.97 26.02
N GLN A 290 15.42 -44.77 24.78
CA GLN A 290 15.39 -45.68 23.60
C GLN A 290 14.10 -46.50 23.34
N ASN A 291 13.67 -46.36 22.09
CA ASN A 291 13.18 -47.38 21.15
C ASN A 291 11.75 -47.95 21.26
N GLY A 292 11.12 -47.94 20.10
CA GLY A 292 10.26 -49.07 19.74
C GLY A 292 9.19 -48.72 18.68
N GLU A 293 9.52 -49.07 17.50
CA GLU A 293 8.74 -49.29 16.30
C GLU A 293 7.38 -49.99 16.49
N GLY A 294 6.43 -49.76 15.54
CA GLY A 294 5.60 -50.85 15.15
C GLY A 294 4.19 -50.56 14.66
N ALA A 295 4.05 -50.41 13.33
CA ALA A 295 3.03 -51.02 12.48
C ALA A 295 1.51 -50.87 12.75
N ALA A 296 0.84 -50.36 11.73
CA ALA A 296 -0.55 -50.65 11.34
C ALA A 296 -0.74 -52.14 10.95
N PRO A 297 -1.88 -52.68 10.57
CA PRO A 297 -3.10 -52.13 9.98
C PRO A 297 -4.43 -52.90 10.30
N GLY A 298 -5.52 -52.53 9.60
CA GLY A 298 -6.67 -53.39 9.35
C GLY A 298 -8.02 -52.78 9.76
N ALA A 299 -8.79 -52.31 8.91
CA ALA A 299 -9.78 -52.75 7.93
C ALA A 299 -11.06 -53.40 8.55
N ALA A 300 -12.15 -52.93 7.98
CA ALA A 300 -13.41 -53.61 7.69
C ALA A 300 -14.65 -53.17 8.47
N GLU A 301 -15.58 -52.50 7.75
CA GLU A 301 -16.95 -52.94 7.38
C GLU A 301 -17.90 -53.32 8.55
N SER A 302 -19.07 -52.83 8.64
CA SER A 302 -20.22 -52.84 7.73
C SER A 302 -21.53 -52.34 8.41
N ASN A 303 -22.29 -51.62 7.65
CA ASN A 303 -23.71 -51.90 7.33
C ASN A 303 -24.87 -51.71 8.29
N ARG A 304 -25.77 -50.92 7.79
CA ARG A 304 -27.27 -51.07 7.63
C ARG A 304 -28.20 -50.35 8.56
N ARG A 305 -28.87 -49.39 7.91
CA ARG A 305 -30.34 -49.28 7.69
C ARG A 305 -31.25 -49.21 8.92
N SER A 306 -32.02 -48.12 9.06
CA SER A 306 -33.43 -48.07 8.66
C SER A 306 -34.14 -46.79 9.13
N SER A 307 -34.76 -46.10 8.20
CA SER A 307 -35.94 -45.25 8.41
C SER A 307 -37.19 -46.17 8.48
N PRO A 308 -38.42 -45.70 8.67
CA PRO A 308 -39.02 -44.38 8.75
C PRO A 308 -40.24 -44.23 9.71
N ARG A 309 -40.93 -43.09 9.57
CA ARG A 309 -42.39 -42.81 9.81
C ARG A 309 -42.76 -41.98 11.02
N ASP A 310 -43.28 -40.79 10.68
CA ASP A 310 -44.71 -40.35 10.64
C ASP A 310 -45.35 -39.94 11.97
N GLY A 311 -45.96 -38.76 11.95
CA GLY A 311 -47.04 -38.37 12.86
C GLY A 311 -47.10 -36.87 13.14
N LEU A 312 -47.65 -36.02 12.31
CA LEU A 312 -48.96 -35.36 12.34
C LEU A 312 -49.41 -34.84 13.73
N GLY A 313 -49.84 -33.61 13.75
CA GLY A 313 -50.77 -33.02 14.71
C GLY A 313 -50.37 -31.62 15.15
N GLU A 314 -50.82 -30.54 14.47
CA GLU A 314 -52.05 -29.75 14.75
C GLU A 314 -52.03 -29.20 16.19
N GLU A 315 -52.16 -27.97 16.33
CA GLU A 315 -52.99 -26.81 16.18
C GLU A 315 -53.08 -25.95 17.46
N ARG A 316 -53.08 -24.62 17.24
CA ARG A 316 -53.82 -23.56 17.95
C ARG A 316 -53.42 -23.23 19.40
N GLN A 317 -53.42 -21.98 19.85
CA GLN A 317 -54.31 -20.83 19.68
C GLN A 317 -53.66 -19.57 20.27
N PHE A 318 -53.78 -18.49 19.59
CA PHE A 318 -54.29 -17.19 19.90
C PHE A 318 -54.67 -16.85 21.36
N VAL A 319 -54.26 -15.64 21.80
CA VAL A 319 -54.99 -14.55 22.49
C VAL A 319 -54.01 -13.38 22.61
N GLY A 320 -54.10 -12.17 22.18
CA GLY A 320 -55.21 -11.34 21.85
C GLY A 320 -55.28 -10.12 22.76
N ILE A 321 -55.17 -8.92 22.13
CA ILE A 321 -55.87 -7.68 22.49
C ILE A 321 -55.26 -6.78 23.58
N GLY A 322 -55.04 -5.48 23.19
CA GLY A 322 -55.01 -4.36 24.11
C GLY A 322 -54.68 -3.02 23.47
N ARG A 323 -55.50 -2.52 22.54
CA ARG A 323 -55.58 -1.09 22.21
C ARG A 323 -56.14 -0.32 23.39
N ARG A 324 -55.58 0.83 23.73
CA ARG A 324 -56.36 1.97 24.28
C ARG A 324 -55.89 3.29 23.68
N THR A 325 -56.83 3.92 23.07
CA THR A 325 -56.95 5.30 22.59
C THR A 325 -57.40 6.21 23.70
N GLY A 326 -57.08 7.51 23.60
CA GLY A 326 -57.69 8.64 24.27
C GLY A 326 -56.63 9.70 24.53
N GLY A 327 -56.61 10.90 24.01
CA GLY A 327 -57.69 11.82 23.69
C GLY A 327 -57.87 12.82 24.83
N GLY A 328 -57.44 14.08 24.66
CA GLY A 328 -57.80 15.11 25.61
C GLY A 328 -57.05 16.43 25.44
N ARG A 329 -57.80 17.42 25.00
CA ARG A 329 -57.45 18.83 24.72
C ARG A 329 -57.40 19.68 25.97
N GLY A 330 -56.74 20.88 25.77
CA GLY A 330 -57.03 22.14 26.50
C GLY A 330 -55.87 22.55 27.38
N GLY A 331 -55.23 23.72 27.29
CA GLY A 331 -55.73 25.03 27.03
C GLY A 331 -55.17 25.99 28.04
N GLY A 332 -54.47 27.06 27.62
CA GLY A 332 -54.52 28.32 28.29
C GLY A 332 -53.32 28.80 29.13
N GLY A 333 -52.65 29.79 28.63
CA GLY A 333 -52.46 31.03 29.38
C GLY A 333 -51.13 31.36 30.04
N GLY A 334 -50.35 32.25 29.41
CA GLY A 334 -49.96 33.48 30.07
C GLY A 334 -48.59 33.61 30.72
N GLY A 335 -47.74 34.46 30.12
CA GLY A 335 -47.01 35.42 30.91
C GLY A 335 -45.49 35.30 31.03
N GLY A 336 -44.78 36.01 30.20
CA GLY A 336 -43.79 37.01 30.62
C GLY A 336 -42.43 36.58 31.16
N GLY A 337 -41.40 37.02 30.50
CA GLY A 337 -40.12 37.27 31.13
C GLY A 337 -38.90 36.94 30.28
N GLY A 338 -38.29 37.99 29.74
CA GLY A 338 -37.12 37.98 28.85
C GLY A 338 -35.90 37.32 29.45
N GLY A 339 -35.14 36.76 28.55
CA GLY A 339 -33.80 36.32 28.81
C GLY A 339 -33.19 35.94 27.47
N GLY A 340 -32.46 36.87 26.87
CA GLY A 340 -31.71 36.66 25.65
C GLY A 340 -30.75 35.51 25.79
N ALA A 341 -31.11 34.40 25.13
CA ALA A 341 -30.16 33.36 24.81
C ALA A 341 -29.45 33.80 23.55
N GLY A 342 -28.29 34.35 23.72
CA GLY A 342 -27.32 34.52 22.65
C GLY A 342 -27.16 33.21 21.94
N ALA A 343 -27.54 33.21 20.66
CA ALA A 343 -27.08 32.23 19.70
C ALA A 343 -25.56 32.31 19.77
N GLY A 344 -24.97 31.39 20.51
CA GLY A 344 -23.54 31.15 20.49
C GLY A 344 -23.15 30.88 19.04
N ALA A 345 -22.57 31.88 18.41
CA ALA A 345 -21.74 31.69 17.24
C ALA A 345 -20.85 30.50 17.59
N ARG A 346 -21.13 29.35 16.94
CA ARG A 346 -20.18 28.25 16.94
C ARG A 346 -18.90 28.89 16.39
N ALA A 347 -17.93 29.12 17.26
CA ALA A 347 -16.57 29.46 16.89
C ALA A 347 -16.22 28.52 15.76
N ALA A 348 -15.81 29.08 14.62
CA ALA A 348 -15.29 28.33 13.50
C ALA A 348 -14.32 27.31 14.08
N GLY A 349 -14.76 26.04 14.16
CA GLY A 349 -14.15 25.05 14.99
C GLY A 349 -12.72 24.88 14.55
N ALA A 350 -11.79 24.99 15.48
CA ALA A 350 -10.40 24.68 15.24
C ALA A 350 -10.35 23.30 14.60
N GLN A 351 -9.84 23.23 13.37
CA GLN A 351 -9.71 21.96 12.66
C GLN A 351 -8.82 21.03 13.49
N PRO A 352 -9.13 19.71 13.54
CA PRO A 352 -8.28 18.77 14.25
C PRO A 352 -6.83 18.90 13.78
N VAL A 353 -5.88 18.96 14.69
CA VAL A 353 -4.42 19.07 14.41
C VAL A 353 -3.97 18.06 13.35
N ARG A 354 -4.54 16.86 13.35
CA ARG A 354 -4.29 15.81 12.37
C ARG A 354 -4.73 16.20 10.94
N LEU A 355 -5.84 16.92 10.79
CA LEU A 355 -6.32 17.39 9.48
C LEU A 355 -5.46 18.55 8.98
N ILE A 356 -5.11 19.50 9.86
CA ILE A 356 -4.20 20.61 9.55
C ILE A 356 -2.88 20.06 9.03
N ARG A 357 -2.26 19.14 9.76
CA ARG A 357 -1.01 18.50 9.35
C ARG A 357 -1.11 17.78 8.01
N ARG A 358 -2.21 17.08 7.72
CA ARG A 358 -2.43 16.42 6.43
C ARG A 358 -2.57 17.42 5.27
N ARG A 359 -3.22 18.56 5.53
CA ARG A 359 -3.34 19.64 4.54
C ARG A 359 -1.99 20.27 4.24
N GLU A 360 -1.19 20.53 5.27
CA GLU A 360 0.18 21.06 5.15
C GLU A 360 1.08 20.08 4.39
N GLU A 361 1.03 18.80 4.76
CA GLU A 361 1.79 17.74 4.09
C GLU A 361 1.41 17.60 2.60
N ALA A 362 0.17 17.85 2.26
CA ALA A 362 -0.33 17.80 0.88
C ALA A 362 -0.11 19.10 0.09
N GLY A 363 0.28 20.19 0.76
CA GLY A 363 0.36 21.51 0.15
C GLY A 363 -1.00 22.05 -0.30
N VAL A 364 -2.12 21.54 0.25
CA VAL A 364 -3.47 21.97 -0.09
C VAL A 364 -3.83 23.21 0.72
N THR A 365 -3.69 24.37 0.12
CA THR A 365 -4.07 25.65 0.73
C THR A 365 -5.51 26.05 0.43
N ASP A 366 -6.04 25.62 -0.72
CA ASP A 366 -7.33 26.04 -1.23
C ASP A 366 -8.38 24.93 -1.11
N GLU A 367 -9.57 25.31 -0.69
CA GLU A 367 -10.77 24.48 -0.68
C GLU A 367 -11.77 25.10 -1.65
N VAL A 368 -12.29 24.30 -2.58
CA VAL A 368 -13.36 24.78 -3.45
C VAL A 368 -14.61 25.06 -2.62
N GLN A 369 -14.92 26.33 -2.48
CA GLN A 369 -16.15 26.76 -1.81
C GLN A 369 -17.33 26.72 -2.80
N GLY A 370 -18.46 26.19 -2.34
CA GLY A 370 -19.69 26.21 -3.11
C GLY A 370 -20.38 24.88 -3.32
N ARG A 371 -21.46 24.88 -4.10
CA ARG A 371 -22.24 23.68 -4.41
C ARG A 371 -21.48 22.81 -5.40
N ARG A 372 -21.64 21.49 -5.25
CA ARG A 372 -21.16 20.51 -6.24
C ARG A 372 -21.64 20.91 -7.63
N PRO A 373 -20.77 20.84 -8.65
CA PRO A 373 -21.12 21.10 -10.05
C PRO A 373 -22.30 20.23 -10.51
N GLU A 374 -22.96 20.65 -11.57
CA GLU A 374 -24.15 19.94 -12.06
C GLU A 374 -23.82 18.51 -12.49
N TRP A 375 -22.68 18.29 -13.14
CA TRP A 375 -22.21 16.96 -13.56
C TRP A 375 -21.86 16.01 -12.41
N MET A 376 -21.78 16.51 -11.18
CA MET A 376 -21.58 15.71 -9.95
C MET A 376 -22.89 15.37 -9.24
N ARG A 377 -24.04 15.65 -9.84
CA ARG A 377 -25.35 15.39 -9.23
C ARG A 377 -25.98 14.14 -9.81
N VAL A 378 -26.32 13.20 -8.94
CA VAL A 378 -27.03 11.96 -9.29
C VAL A 378 -28.45 12.01 -8.73
N ARG A 379 -29.43 11.59 -9.51
CA ARG A 379 -30.80 11.43 -9.03
C ARG A 379 -30.92 10.11 -8.27
N ALA A 380 -31.27 10.17 -7.00
CA ALA A 380 -31.51 8.99 -6.19
C ALA A 380 -32.75 8.23 -6.69
N ARG A 381 -32.61 6.93 -7.00
CA ARG A 381 -33.70 6.04 -7.41
C ARG A 381 -34.02 5.06 -6.28
N LEU A 382 -34.81 5.47 -5.29
CA LEU A 382 -35.20 4.67 -4.13
C LEU A 382 -36.32 3.68 -4.45
N GLY A 383 -36.14 2.83 -5.47
CA GLY A 383 -37.12 1.82 -5.92
C GLY A 383 -37.34 0.66 -4.93
N GLY A 384 -38.32 -0.19 -5.23
CA GLY A 384 -38.64 -1.37 -4.41
C GLY A 384 -37.50 -2.38 -4.34
N GLU A 385 -36.75 -2.52 -5.43
CA GLU A 385 -35.61 -3.44 -5.54
C GLU A 385 -34.47 -3.04 -4.61
N TYR A 386 -34.09 -1.74 -4.58
CA TYR A 386 -33.12 -1.21 -3.63
C TYR A 386 -33.49 -1.54 -2.17
N ARG A 387 -34.77 -1.34 -1.79
CA ARG A 387 -35.20 -1.62 -0.43
C ARG A 387 -35.14 -3.11 -0.09
N ARG A 388 -35.52 -3.99 -1.06
CA ARG A 388 -35.43 -5.45 -0.90
C ARG A 388 -34.00 -5.91 -0.69
N LEU A 389 -33.06 -5.43 -1.52
CA LEU A 389 -31.64 -5.77 -1.41
C LEU A 389 -31.06 -5.28 -0.08
N LYS A 390 -31.36 -4.05 0.31
CA LYS A 390 -30.95 -3.49 1.61
C LYS A 390 -31.46 -4.30 2.81
N THR A 391 -32.72 -4.74 2.76
CA THR A 391 -33.30 -5.59 3.80
C THR A 391 -32.62 -6.96 3.85
N MET A 392 -32.30 -7.54 2.70
CA MET A 392 -31.63 -8.82 2.60
C MET A 392 -30.19 -8.72 3.17
N MET A 393 -29.41 -7.70 2.81
CA MET A 393 -28.05 -7.49 3.35
C MET A 393 -28.06 -7.41 4.88
N ARG A 394 -29.00 -6.66 5.44
CA ARG A 394 -29.16 -6.57 6.90
C ARG A 394 -29.58 -7.89 7.54
N SER A 395 -30.42 -8.69 6.87
CA SER A 395 -30.83 -10.00 7.39
C SER A 395 -29.70 -11.03 7.42
N LEU A 396 -28.65 -10.82 6.64
CA LEU A 396 -27.45 -11.63 6.58
C LEU A 396 -26.29 -11.04 7.39
N ASP A 397 -26.51 -9.94 8.11
CA ASP A 397 -25.49 -9.22 8.86
C ASP A 397 -24.25 -8.91 8.00
N LEU A 398 -24.49 -8.37 6.79
CA LEU A 398 -23.47 -8.03 5.82
C LEU A 398 -23.38 -6.53 5.58
N HIS A 399 -22.16 -6.05 5.38
CA HIS A 399 -21.83 -4.68 5.05
C HIS A 399 -21.54 -4.52 3.56
N THR A 400 -22.00 -3.41 2.95
CA THR A 400 -21.63 -3.04 1.59
C THR A 400 -20.95 -1.68 1.58
N VAL A 401 -19.84 -1.59 0.85
CA VAL A 401 -19.19 -0.29 0.60
C VAL A 401 -20.13 0.68 -0.09
N CYS A 402 -21.07 0.17 -0.88
CA CYS A 402 -22.08 0.98 -1.56
C CYS A 402 -22.96 1.80 -0.60
N GLU A 403 -23.31 1.23 0.57
CA GLU A 403 -24.06 1.92 1.62
C GLU A 403 -23.16 2.73 2.53
N GLU A 404 -22.06 2.12 3.05
CA GLU A 404 -21.16 2.74 4.02
C GLU A 404 -20.44 3.99 3.45
N ALA A 405 -20.06 3.96 2.17
CA ALA A 405 -19.43 5.08 1.49
C ALA A 405 -20.43 6.05 0.81
N GLY A 406 -21.74 5.78 0.88
CA GLY A 406 -22.74 6.60 0.20
C GLY A 406 -22.51 6.70 -1.32
N CYS A 407 -22.22 5.57 -1.95
CA CYS A 407 -21.85 5.50 -3.37
C CYS A 407 -22.97 6.03 -4.27
N PRO A 408 -22.69 6.99 -5.18
CA PRO A 408 -23.71 7.55 -6.07
C PRO A 408 -24.27 6.52 -7.09
N ASN A 409 -23.50 5.46 -7.38
CA ASN A 409 -23.81 4.48 -8.43
C ASN A 409 -24.53 3.24 -7.91
N ILE A 410 -24.88 3.18 -6.63
CA ILE A 410 -25.47 1.99 -5.99
C ILE A 410 -26.70 1.45 -6.75
N TYR A 411 -27.54 2.34 -7.29
CA TYR A 411 -28.76 1.97 -7.99
C TYR A 411 -28.50 1.34 -9.35
N GLU A 412 -27.49 1.79 -10.05
CA GLU A 412 -27.08 1.29 -11.36
C GLU A 412 -26.34 -0.03 -11.24
N CYS A 413 -25.34 -0.10 -10.35
CA CYS A 413 -24.57 -1.32 -10.12
C CYS A 413 -25.46 -2.50 -9.67
N TRP A 414 -26.42 -2.24 -8.79
CA TRP A 414 -27.34 -3.29 -8.34
C TRP A 414 -28.31 -3.75 -9.43
N ALA A 415 -28.73 -2.83 -10.31
CA ALA A 415 -29.53 -3.20 -11.49
C ALA A 415 -28.72 -4.06 -12.48
N ASP A 416 -27.41 -3.81 -12.61
CA ASP A 416 -26.47 -4.58 -13.43
C ASP A 416 -26.01 -5.89 -12.76
N ARG A 417 -26.64 -6.30 -11.63
CA ARG A 417 -26.26 -7.49 -10.83
C ARG A 417 -24.80 -7.49 -10.40
N THR A 418 -24.29 -6.32 -10.03
CA THR A 418 -22.95 -6.13 -9.44
C THR A 418 -23.11 -5.56 -8.04
N ALA A 419 -22.46 -6.15 -7.05
CA ALA A 419 -22.44 -5.63 -5.68
C ALA A 419 -21.05 -5.73 -5.08
N THR A 420 -20.73 -4.79 -4.16
CA THR A 420 -19.45 -4.76 -3.45
C THR A 420 -19.68 -5.08 -1.98
N PHE A 421 -19.19 -6.23 -1.55
CA PHE A 421 -19.23 -6.69 -0.16
C PHE A 421 -17.98 -6.23 0.58
N MET A 422 -18.15 -5.75 1.81
CA MET A 422 -17.07 -5.43 2.71
C MET A 422 -16.95 -6.53 3.76
N ILE A 423 -15.82 -7.24 3.75
CA ILE A 423 -15.55 -8.35 4.66
C ILE A 423 -14.54 -7.95 5.76
N LEU A 424 -14.32 -8.84 6.72
CA LEU A 424 -13.43 -8.69 7.88
C LEU A 424 -13.93 -7.65 8.89
N GLY A 425 -15.25 -7.38 8.86
CA GLY A 425 -15.93 -6.44 9.73
C GLY A 425 -16.03 -5.02 9.17
N ASP A 426 -16.47 -4.08 10.02
CA ASP A 426 -16.80 -2.69 9.69
C ASP A 426 -15.76 -1.65 10.16
N ARG A 427 -14.65 -2.09 10.81
CA ARG A 427 -13.67 -1.21 11.44
C ARG A 427 -12.27 -1.43 10.89
N CYS A 428 -11.69 -0.33 10.38
CA CYS A 428 -10.38 -0.35 9.73
C CYS A 428 -9.26 0.05 10.72
N THR A 429 -8.13 -0.65 10.66
CA THR A 429 -6.92 -0.26 11.43
C THR A 429 -6.25 1.00 10.88
N ARG A 430 -6.61 1.43 9.65
CA ARG A 430 -6.02 2.58 8.96
C ARG A 430 -7.00 3.74 8.87
N ALA A 431 -6.48 4.97 8.81
CA ALA A 431 -7.27 6.18 8.72
C ALA A 431 -6.87 6.99 7.49
N CYS A 432 -7.32 6.54 6.32
CA CYS A 432 -7.10 7.25 5.06
C CYS A 432 -7.83 8.60 5.04
N GLY A 433 -7.22 9.61 4.42
CA GLY A 433 -7.73 10.98 4.40
C GLY A 433 -9.00 11.21 3.59
N PHE A 434 -9.41 10.22 2.81
CA PHE A 434 -10.56 10.24 1.91
C PHE A 434 -11.67 9.22 2.29
N CYS A 435 -11.44 8.36 3.30
CA CYS A 435 -12.30 7.21 3.59
C CYS A 435 -13.14 7.43 4.85
N LEU A 436 -14.45 7.15 4.77
CA LEU A 436 -15.43 7.33 5.84
C LEU A 436 -15.50 6.13 6.83
N VAL A 437 -14.87 5.00 6.50
CA VAL A 437 -14.92 3.77 7.30
C VAL A 437 -14.47 4.04 8.74
N ASP A 438 -15.18 3.43 9.69
CA ASP A 438 -14.91 3.53 11.13
C ASP A 438 -13.49 3.04 11.47
N THR A 439 -12.75 3.83 12.25
CA THR A 439 -11.36 3.56 12.64
C THR A 439 -11.22 3.19 14.12
N ARG A 440 -12.32 2.87 14.81
CA ARG A 440 -12.28 2.30 16.15
C ARG A 440 -11.62 0.93 16.14
N ARG A 441 -11.30 0.41 17.32
CA ARG A 441 -10.68 -0.92 17.44
C ARG A 441 -11.53 -1.98 16.72
N PRO A 442 -10.94 -2.76 15.78
CA PRO A 442 -11.64 -3.83 15.10
C PRO A 442 -12.18 -4.90 16.08
N LEU A 443 -13.28 -5.51 15.70
CA LEU A 443 -13.82 -6.68 16.38
C LEU A 443 -13.07 -7.95 15.94
N PRO A 444 -13.16 -9.06 16.68
CA PRO A 444 -12.68 -10.35 16.20
C PRO A 444 -13.24 -10.69 14.84
N LEU A 445 -12.49 -11.46 14.05
CA LEU A 445 -12.96 -11.95 12.76
C LEU A 445 -14.11 -12.94 12.98
N ASP A 446 -15.11 -12.88 12.11
CA ASP A 446 -16.24 -13.80 12.11
C ASP A 446 -15.96 -14.96 11.13
N PRO A 447 -15.83 -16.20 11.58
CA PRO A 447 -15.54 -17.33 10.73
C PRO A 447 -16.68 -17.69 9.76
N ASP A 448 -17.92 -17.27 10.06
CA ASP A 448 -19.09 -17.56 9.24
C ASP A 448 -19.38 -16.49 8.17
N GLU A 449 -18.65 -15.36 8.18
CA GLU A 449 -18.82 -14.27 7.20
C GLU A 449 -18.64 -14.74 5.75
N PRO A 450 -17.67 -15.60 5.37
CA PRO A 450 -17.52 -16.10 4.01
C PRO A 450 -18.75 -16.85 3.49
N ALA A 451 -19.38 -17.66 4.34
CA ALA A 451 -20.58 -18.41 3.97
C ALA A 451 -21.79 -17.47 3.76
N ARG A 452 -21.92 -16.43 4.60
CA ARG A 452 -23.00 -15.43 4.45
C ARG A 452 -22.82 -14.58 3.20
N VAL A 453 -21.58 -14.22 2.83
CA VAL A 453 -21.29 -13.53 1.57
C VAL A 453 -21.68 -14.40 0.38
N ALA A 454 -21.29 -15.68 0.37
CA ALA A 454 -21.64 -16.62 -0.69
C ALA A 454 -23.17 -16.80 -0.82
N GLU A 455 -23.89 -16.84 0.30
CA GLU A 455 -25.35 -16.89 0.33
C GLU A 455 -25.97 -15.62 -0.27
N ALA A 456 -25.45 -14.44 0.05
CA ALA A 456 -25.91 -13.17 -0.50
C ALA A 456 -25.69 -13.11 -2.02
N VAL A 457 -24.52 -13.50 -2.50
CA VAL A 457 -24.19 -13.58 -3.94
C VAL A 457 -25.19 -14.47 -4.67
N ALA A 458 -25.51 -15.65 -4.11
CA ALA A 458 -26.46 -16.59 -4.67
C ALA A 458 -27.89 -16.02 -4.70
N ARG A 459 -28.36 -15.44 -3.58
CA ARG A 459 -29.72 -14.86 -3.50
C ARG A 459 -29.92 -13.65 -4.41
N MET A 460 -28.86 -12.86 -4.63
CA MET A 460 -28.87 -11.73 -5.54
C MET A 460 -28.78 -12.17 -7.01
N GLY A 461 -28.33 -13.40 -7.28
CA GLY A 461 -28.08 -13.90 -8.63
C GLY A 461 -27.01 -13.06 -9.34
N LEU A 462 -25.94 -12.69 -8.62
CA LEU A 462 -24.91 -11.83 -9.16
C LEU A 462 -24.15 -12.52 -10.28
N ALA A 463 -23.93 -11.80 -11.37
CA ALA A 463 -23.03 -12.22 -12.43
C ALA A 463 -21.57 -11.86 -12.08
N HIS A 464 -21.38 -10.77 -11.29
CA HIS A 464 -20.09 -10.29 -10.85
C HIS A 464 -20.15 -9.84 -9.40
N ALA A 465 -19.29 -10.39 -8.55
CA ALA A 465 -19.19 -10.04 -7.14
C ALA A 465 -17.85 -9.34 -6.87
N VAL A 466 -17.91 -8.14 -6.31
CA VAL A 466 -16.73 -7.42 -5.83
C VAL A 466 -16.62 -7.63 -4.32
N ILE A 467 -15.47 -8.13 -3.86
CA ILE A 467 -15.17 -8.40 -2.46
C ILE A 467 -14.05 -7.45 -2.03
N THR A 468 -14.32 -6.61 -1.06
CA THR A 468 -13.31 -5.73 -0.46
C THR A 468 -13.28 -5.91 1.04
N SER A 469 -12.32 -5.31 1.70
CA SER A 469 -12.23 -5.37 3.15
C SER A 469 -11.77 -4.06 3.78
N VAL A 470 -11.97 -3.93 5.08
CA VAL A 470 -11.21 -3.03 5.93
C VAL A 470 -9.77 -3.52 6.06
N ALA A 471 -8.80 -2.63 6.29
CA ALA A 471 -7.45 -3.07 6.63
C ALA A 471 -7.43 -3.67 8.04
N ARG A 472 -6.76 -4.82 8.18
CA ARG A 472 -6.64 -5.60 9.42
C ARG A 472 -5.18 -5.80 9.79
N ASP A 473 -4.45 -4.68 9.99
CA ASP A 473 -3.03 -4.72 10.41
C ASP A 473 -2.85 -5.30 11.83
N ASP A 474 -3.96 -5.54 12.54
CA ASP A 474 -4.05 -6.24 13.82
C ASP A 474 -4.02 -7.78 13.71
N VAL A 475 -4.20 -8.30 12.50
CA VAL A 475 -4.14 -9.74 12.18
C VAL A 475 -2.82 -10.03 11.47
N ALA A 476 -2.21 -11.18 11.77
CA ALA A 476 -0.86 -11.51 11.31
C ALA A 476 -0.71 -11.48 9.78
N ASP A 477 -1.70 -12.03 9.05
CA ASP A 477 -1.76 -12.08 7.59
C ASP A 477 -2.48 -10.90 6.94
N GLY A 478 -2.83 -9.85 7.72
CA GLY A 478 -3.57 -8.69 7.22
C GLY A 478 -4.98 -9.00 6.72
N GLY A 479 -5.52 -10.21 6.99
CA GLY A 479 -6.84 -10.68 6.56
C GLY A 479 -6.83 -11.49 5.25
N ALA A 480 -5.67 -11.89 4.76
CA ALA A 480 -5.54 -12.63 3.50
C ALA A 480 -6.31 -13.96 3.49
N ALA A 481 -6.29 -14.71 4.58
CA ALA A 481 -7.05 -15.95 4.72
C ALA A 481 -8.57 -15.72 4.59
N GLY A 482 -9.08 -14.59 5.07
CA GLY A 482 -10.50 -14.23 4.93
C GLY A 482 -10.91 -13.99 3.47
N PHE A 483 -10.06 -13.33 2.68
CA PHE A 483 -10.27 -13.23 1.22
C PHE A 483 -10.30 -14.60 0.56
N ALA A 484 -9.31 -15.44 0.83
CA ALA A 484 -9.22 -16.79 0.24
C ALA A 484 -10.45 -17.64 0.60
N ALA A 485 -10.89 -17.62 1.86
CA ALA A 485 -12.08 -18.32 2.32
C ALA A 485 -13.36 -17.81 1.63
N THR A 486 -13.49 -16.49 1.46
CA THR A 486 -14.65 -15.88 0.80
C THR A 486 -14.69 -16.22 -0.69
N ILE A 487 -13.56 -16.16 -1.40
CA ILE A 487 -13.46 -16.59 -2.80
C ILE A 487 -13.88 -18.05 -2.95
N ALA A 488 -13.35 -18.93 -2.09
CA ALA A 488 -13.68 -20.36 -2.12
C ALA A 488 -15.18 -20.61 -1.86
N ALA A 489 -15.77 -19.94 -0.88
CA ALA A 489 -17.19 -20.07 -0.54
C ALA A 489 -18.09 -19.59 -1.68
N VAL A 490 -17.79 -18.44 -2.30
CA VAL A 490 -18.55 -17.92 -3.44
C VAL A 490 -18.46 -18.86 -4.64
N ARG A 491 -17.25 -19.35 -4.99
CA ARG A 491 -17.07 -20.30 -6.09
C ARG A 491 -17.80 -21.60 -5.90
N ALA A 492 -17.77 -22.15 -4.69
CA ALA A 492 -18.50 -23.38 -4.38
C ALA A 492 -20.01 -23.21 -4.54
N ARG A 493 -20.54 -22.03 -4.20
CA ARG A 493 -21.99 -21.76 -4.23
C ARG A 493 -22.50 -21.29 -5.59
N THR A 494 -21.71 -20.45 -6.28
CA THR A 494 -22.04 -19.79 -7.54
C THR A 494 -20.88 -19.87 -8.54
N PRO A 495 -20.64 -21.04 -9.16
CA PRO A 495 -19.45 -21.29 -9.99
C PRO A 495 -19.32 -20.37 -11.21
N HIS A 496 -20.41 -19.73 -11.64
CA HIS A 496 -20.44 -18.85 -12.82
C HIS A 496 -20.33 -17.36 -12.46
N THR A 497 -20.24 -17.02 -11.18
CA THR A 497 -20.05 -15.63 -10.74
C THR A 497 -18.56 -15.27 -10.86
N THR A 498 -18.25 -14.24 -11.62
CA THR A 498 -16.88 -13.64 -11.64
C THR A 498 -16.60 -12.94 -10.32
N ILE A 499 -15.40 -13.12 -9.79
CA ILE A 499 -14.99 -12.60 -8.49
C ILE A 499 -13.85 -11.58 -8.66
N GLU A 500 -14.15 -10.32 -8.39
CA GLU A 500 -13.14 -9.27 -8.22
C GLU A 500 -12.84 -9.10 -6.72
N VAL A 501 -11.57 -9.00 -6.36
CA VAL A 501 -11.16 -8.64 -4.99
C VAL A 501 -10.46 -7.28 -4.99
N LEU A 502 -10.92 -6.35 -4.14
CA LEU A 502 -10.23 -5.09 -3.87
C LEU A 502 -9.52 -5.21 -2.52
N ILE A 503 -8.21 -5.45 -2.58
CA ILE A 503 -7.41 -5.80 -1.41
C ILE A 503 -6.65 -4.61 -0.79
N PRO A 504 -6.40 -4.61 0.53
CA PRO A 504 -5.37 -3.78 1.13
C PRO A 504 -3.98 -4.25 0.69
N ASP A 505 -2.93 -3.48 1.03
CA ASP A 505 -1.56 -3.86 0.68
C ASP A 505 -0.95 -4.97 1.55
N CYS A 506 -1.68 -5.53 2.51
CA CYS A 506 -1.23 -6.53 3.49
C CYS A 506 0.16 -6.20 4.09
N ARG A 507 0.47 -4.92 4.29
CA ARG A 507 1.79 -4.40 4.72
C ARG A 507 2.96 -4.82 3.82
N GLY A 508 2.69 -5.25 2.58
CA GLY A 508 3.69 -5.78 1.65
C GLY A 508 4.12 -7.22 1.95
N ASP A 509 3.47 -7.91 2.89
CA ASP A 509 3.81 -9.29 3.23
C ASP A 509 3.62 -10.22 2.03
N ALA A 510 4.69 -10.94 1.68
CA ALA A 510 4.70 -11.77 0.48
C ALA A 510 3.83 -13.02 0.64
N GLY A 511 3.78 -13.63 1.82
CA GLY A 511 2.99 -14.82 2.10
C GLY A 511 1.50 -14.51 2.12
N ALA A 512 1.11 -13.40 2.77
CA ALA A 512 -0.27 -12.93 2.78
C ALA A 512 -0.79 -12.62 1.37
N LEU A 513 -0.01 -11.90 0.56
CA LEU A 513 -0.38 -11.62 -0.84
C LEU A 513 -0.47 -12.90 -1.66
N GLN A 514 0.46 -13.85 -1.47
CA GLN A 514 0.44 -15.13 -2.18
C GLN A 514 -0.82 -15.94 -1.83
N THR A 515 -1.26 -15.95 -0.57
CA THR A 515 -2.50 -16.60 -0.15
C THR A 515 -3.71 -16.10 -0.95
N ILE A 516 -3.80 -14.79 -1.19
CA ILE A 516 -4.87 -14.21 -2.02
C ILE A 516 -4.69 -14.59 -3.50
N PHE A 517 -3.45 -14.55 -4.01
CA PHE A 517 -3.17 -14.89 -5.41
C PHE A 517 -3.47 -16.36 -5.72
N ASP A 518 -3.14 -17.27 -4.79
CA ASP A 518 -3.41 -18.72 -4.92
C ASP A 518 -4.91 -19.04 -4.89
N ALA A 519 -5.73 -18.19 -4.25
CA ALA A 519 -7.19 -18.28 -4.32
C ALA A 519 -7.74 -17.92 -5.71
N ARG A 520 -6.90 -17.39 -6.62
CA ARG A 520 -7.20 -17.13 -8.04
C ARG A 520 -8.48 -16.32 -8.25
N PRO A 521 -8.61 -15.10 -7.68
CA PRO A 521 -9.70 -14.22 -8.09
C PRO A 521 -9.64 -13.96 -9.59
N ASP A 522 -10.78 -13.69 -10.23
CA ASP A 522 -10.83 -13.38 -11.67
C ASP A 522 -10.22 -12.01 -11.95
N VAL A 523 -10.37 -11.06 -11.01
CA VAL A 523 -9.68 -9.75 -11.03
C VAL A 523 -9.11 -9.43 -9.66
N LEU A 524 -7.84 -9.05 -9.62
CA LEU A 524 -7.20 -8.49 -8.44
C LEU A 524 -7.10 -6.97 -8.56
N ASN A 525 -7.84 -6.28 -7.74
CA ASN A 525 -7.85 -4.83 -7.65
C ASN A 525 -7.07 -4.35 -6.41
N HIS A 526 -6.18 -3.39 -6.62
CA HIS A 526 -5.52 -2.65 -5.55
C HIS A 526 -5.36 -1.19 -5.98
N ASN A 527 -6.11 -0.29 -5.37
CA ASN A 527 -6.10 1.11 -5.77
C ASN A 527 -4.80 1.82 -5.38
N LEU A 528 -4.26 2.60 -6.31
CA LEU A 528 -3.19 3.56 -6.05
C LEU A 528 -3.73 4.79 -5.30
N GLU A 529 -4.97 5.15 -5.56
CA GLU A 529 -5.79 6.22 -5.00
C GLU A 529 -5.36 7.62 -5.42
N THR A 530 -4.07 7.97 -5.38
CA THR A 530 -3.59 9.32 -5.71
C THR A 530 -2.14 9.28 -6.19
N VAL A 531 -1.62 10.43 -6.61
CA VAL A 531 -0.25 10.63 -7.08
C VAL A 531 0.79 10.52 -5.95
N ALA A 532 2.06 10.33 -6.29
CA ALA A 532 3.15 10.11 -5.33
C ALA A 532 3.21 11.18 -4.23
N ARG A 533 3.09 12.45 -4.60
CA ARG A 533 3.15 13.60 -3.68
C ARG A 533 2.09 13.54 -2.58
N PHE A 534 0.88 13.04 -2.88
CA PHE A 534 -0.23 13.01 -1.93
C PHE A 534 -0.36 11.70 -1.15
N GLN A 535 0.41 10.66 -1.46
CA GLN A 535 0.26 9.34 -0.82
C GLN A 535 0.25 9.43 0.70
N ARG A 536 1.18 10.17 1.29
CA ARG A 536 1.27 10.25 2.74
C ARG A 536 0.10 11.00 3.39
N ALA A 537 -0.40 12.05 2.76
CA ALA A 537 -1.56 12.79 3.25
C ALA A 537 -2.86 11.99 3.11
N ALA A 538 -3.03 11.32 1.97
CA ALA A 538 -4.23 10.55 1.66
C ALA A 538 -4.22 9.16 2.31
N ARG A 539 -3.07 8.46 2.30
CA ARG A 539 -2.90 7.07 2.75
C ARG A 539 -1.66 6.93 3.65
N PRO A 540 -1.67 7.43 4.89
CA PRO A 540 -0.47 7.51 5.74
C PRO A 540 0.16 6.15 6.08
N SER A 541 -0.61 5.06 6.01
CA SER A 541 -0.15 3.68 6.28
C SER A 541 0.14 2.86 5.04
N ALA A 542 0.09 3.48 3.85
CA ALA A 542 0.39 2.84 2.57
C ALA A 542 1.44 3.64 1.81
N GLY A 543 2.21 3.00 0.96
CA GLY A 543 3.24 3.64 0.16
C GLY A 543 2.98 3.54 -1.33
N TYR A 544 3.43 4.54 -2.10
CA TYR A 544 3.31 4.55 -3.56
C TYR A 544 4.00 3.32 -4.17
N ALA A 545 5.27 3.11 -3.81
CA ALA A 545 6.05 1.97 -4.27
C ALA A 545 5.45 0.63 -3.83
N ARG A 546 4.89 0.55 -2.61
CA ARG A 546 4.23 -0.66 -2.11
C ARG A 546 3.00 -1.00 -2.94
N SER A 547 2.14 -0.02 -3.23
CA SER A 547 0.95 -0.23 -4.07
C SER A 547 1.32 -0.73 -5.47
N LEU A 548 2.30 -0.10 -6.11
CA LEU A 548 2.83 -0.58 -7.39
C LEU A 548 3.44 -1.98 -7.27
N GLY A 549 4.13 -2.27 -6.17
CA GLY A 549 4.73 -3.58 -5.89
C GLY A 549 3.69 -4.70 -5.71
N VAL A 550 2.53 -4.42 -5.08
CA VAL A 550 1.40 -5.36 -4.97
C VAL A 550 0.86 -5.70 -6.35
N LEU A 551 0.57 -4.69 -7.16
CA LEU A 551 0.06 -4.85 -8.53
C LEU A 551 1.05 -5.60 -9.42
N ALA A 552 2.34 -5.24 -9.33
CA ALA A 552 3.42 -5.91 -10.04
C ALA A 552 3.50 -7.41 -9.75
N ARG A 553 3.35 -7.79 -8.47
CA ARG A 553 3.34 -9.20 -8.05
C ARG A 553 2.11 -9.94 -8.53
N ALA A 554 0.94 -9.30 -8.48
CA ALA A 554 -0.32 -9.88 -8.96
C ALA A 554 -0.25 -10.13 -10.48
N SER A 555 0.23 -9.16 -11.25
CA SER A 555 0.46 -9.31 -12.69
C SER A 555 1.47 -10.44 -12.99
N ALA A 556 2.59 -10.51 -12.25
CA ALA A 556 3.58 -11.59 -12.39
C ALA A 556 3.02 -12.97 -12.02
N ALA A 557 2.01 -13.05 -11.17
CA ALA A 557 1.28 -14.27 -10.83
C ALA A 557 0.23 -14.66 -11.89
N GLY A 558 0.11 -13.89 -12.98
CA GLY A 558 -0.82 -14.12 -14.08
C GLY A 558 -2.28 -13.83 -13.72
N LEU A 559 -2.53 -12.87 -12.83
CA LEU A 559 -3.86 -12.38 -12.51
C LEU A 559 -4.19 -11.16 -13.35
N THR A 560 -5.43 -11.03 -13.80
CA THR A 560 -5.94 -9.77 -14.35
C THR A 560 -5.95 -8.72 -13.25
N THR A 561 -5.23 -7.62 -13.47
CA THR A 561 -4.98 -6.59 -12.46
C THR A 561 -5.76 -5.33 -12.73
N LYS A 562 -6.25 -4.72 -11.64
CA LYS A 562 -7.01 -3.47 -11.69
C LYS A 562 -6.49 -2.47 -10.67
N SER A 563 -6.56 -1.19 -11.01
CA SER A 563 -6.25 -0.10 -10.07
C SER A 563 -7.15 1.10 -10.29
N GLY A 564 -7.22 1.96 -9.29
CA GLY A 564 -8.01 3.19 -9.34
C GLY A 564 -7.26 4.40 -8.80
N ILE A 565 -7.60 5.56 -9.37
CA ILE A 565 -7.13 6.88 -8.93
C ILE A 565 -8.34 7.77 -8.68
N ILE A 566 -8.36 8.49 -7.56
CA ILE A 566 -9.37 9.49 -7.25
C ILE A 566 -8.74 10.88 -7.32
N LEU A 567 -9.34 11.78 -8.07
CA LEU A 567 -8.82 13.12 -8.38
C LEU A 567 -9.60 14.21 -7.64
N GLY A 568 -8.94 15.28 -7.27
CA GLY A 568 -9.54 16.46 -6.66
C GLY A 568 -9.03 16.81 -5.28
N MET A 569 -7.95 16.14 -4.81
CA MET A 569 -7.27 16.48 -3.55
C MET A 569 -6.14 17.51 -3.77
N GLY A 570 -5.86 17.90 -5.07
CA GLY A 570 -4.84 18.88 -5.45
C GLY A 570 -3.77 18.34 -6.40
N GLU A 571 -4.06 17.23 -7.06
CA GLU A 571 -3.19 16.64 -8.08
C GLU A 571 -3.09 17.53 -9.30
N GLU A 572 -1.89 17.61 -9.88
CA GLU A 572 -1.65 18.27 -11.16
C GLU A 572 -1.81 17.27 -12.32
N PRO A 573 -2.27 17.74 -13.52
CA PRO A 573 -2.47 16.85 -14.67
C PRO A 573 -1.22 16.04 -15.07
N VAL A 574 -0.04 16.61 -14.93
CA VAL A 574 1.22 15.92 -15.23
C VAL A 574 1.52 14.80 -14.22
N GLU A 575 1.21 15.02 -12.94
CA GLU A 575 1.38 13.99 -11.90
C GLU A 575 0.42 12.81 -12.13
N VAL A 576 -0.83 13.10 -12.51
CA VAL A 576 -1.84 12.08 -12.82
C VAL A 576 -1.40 11.23 -14.01
N ARG A 577 -0.93 11.87 -15.09
CA ARG A 577 -0.40 11.14 -16.26
C ARG A 577 0.79 10.27 -15.89
N GLY A 578 1.71 10.75 -15.06
CA GLY A 578 2.82 9.95 -14.57
C GLY A 578 2.37 8.75 -13.75
N ALA A 579 1.38 8.91 -12.85
CA ALA A 579 0.82 7.81 -12.06
C ALA A 579 0.12 6.76 -12.94
N ILE A 580 -0.61 7.19 -13.97
CA ILE A 580 -1.22 6.31 -14.98
C ILE A 580 -0.15 5.50 -15.71
N ALA A 581 0.93 6.15 -16.14
CA ALA A 581 2.03 5.47 -16.82
C ALA A 581 2.77 4.49 -15.89
N ASP A 582 2.98 4.84 -14.62
CA ASP A 582 3.59 3.95 -13.64
C ASP A 582 2.72 2.69 -13.38
N LEU A 583 1.39 2.85 -13.32
CA LEU A 583 0.45 1.72 -13.23
C LEU A 583 0.56 0.79 -14.44
N ARG A 584 0.57 1.34 -15.66
CA ARG A 584 0.72 0.52 -16.87
C ARG A 584 2.07 -0.18 -16.91
N ALA A 585 3.14 0.51 -16.55
CA ALA A 585 4.50 -0.03 -16.55
C ALA A 585 4.69 -1.24 -15.62
N VAL A 586 3.91 -1.33 -14.54
CA VAL A 586 3.90 -2.49 -13.62
C VAL A 586 2.91 -3.58 -14.03
N GLY A 587 2.22 -3.43 -15.17
CA GLY A 587 1.38 -4.48 -15.75
C GLY A 587 -0.08 -4.40 -15.35
N VAL A 588 -0.61 -3.22 -14.99
CA VAL A 588 -2.04 -3.06 -14.70
C VAL A 588 -2.85 -3.10 -16.00
N ASP A 589 -3.91 -3.93 -16.02
CA ASP A 589 -4.75 -4.17 -17.18
C ASP A 589 -5.96 -3.24 -17.21
N ILE A 590 -6.58 -2.97 -16.05
CA ILE A 590 -7.81 -2.20 -15.91
C ILE A 590 -7.56 -0.97 -15.05
N LEU A 591 -7.98 0.21 -15.54
CA LEU A 591 -7.84 1.47 -14.83
C LEU A 591 -9.18 2.15 -14.60
N THR A 592 -9.41 2.64 -13.37
CA THR A 592 -10.54 3.51 -13.05
C THR A 592 -10.07 4.88 -12.58
N ILE A 593 -10.67 5.95 -13.09
CA ILE A 593 -10.36 7.34 -12.70
C ILE A 593 -11.66 8.05 -12.31
N GLY A 594 -11.76 8.50 -11.06
CA GLY A 594 -12.96 9.14 -10.53
C GLY A 594 -12.68 10.41 -9.73
N GLN A 595 -13.73 11.22 -9.48
CA GLN A 595 -13.61 12.41 -8.65
C GLN A 595 -13.67 12.07 -7.16
N TYR A 596 -12.76 12.61 -6.38
CA TYR A 596 -12.82 12.58 -4.92
C TYR A 596 -14.07 13.32 -4.40
N LEU A 597 -14.81 12.69 -3.50
CA LEU A 597 -15.92 13.27 -2.78
C LEU A 597 -15.60 13.29 -1.29
N ARG A 598 -15.48 14.47 -0.71
CA ARG A 598 -15.17 14.62 0.71
C ARG A 598 -16.27 14.05 1.59
N PRO A 599 -15.99 13.01 2.40
CA PRO A 599 -17.03 12.38 3.23
C PRO A 599 -17.51 13.26 4.40
N SER A 600 -16.60 13.97 5.04
CA SER A 600 -16.91 14.91 6.14
C SER A 600 -15.84 15.99 6.27
N GLU A 601 -16.06 16.99 7.10
CA GLU A 601 -15.10 18.07 7.39
C GLU A 601 -13.77 17.56 8.01
N LEU A 602 -13.75 16.36 8.53
CA LEU A 602 -12.57 15.70 9.08
C LEU A 602 -11.66 15.03 8.03
N HIS A 603 -12.07 15.06 6.77
CA HIS A 603 -11.33 14.47 5.64
C HIS A 603 -10.67 15.58 4.81
N LEU A 604 -9.75 15.16 3.92
CA LEU A 604 -9.09 16.10 3.01
C LEU A 604 -10.11 16.95 2.25
N PRO A 605 -9.87 18.24 2.07
CA PRO A 605 -10.78 19.10 1.31
C PRO A 605 -10.79 18.70 -0.16
N VAL A 606 -11.86 19.05 -0.88
CA VAL A 606 -11.83 19.04 -2.35
C VAL A 606 -11.12 20.31 -2.79
N ALA A 607 -9.93 20.15 -3.35
CA ALA A 607 -9.14 21.26 -3.87
C ALA A 607 -9.59 21.67 -5.27
N ARG A 608 -10.16 20.71 -6.06
CA ARG A 608 -10.59 20.94 -7.43
C ARG A 608 -11.71 19.98 -7.83
N TRP A 609 -12.67 20.51 -8.62
CA TRP A 609 -13.61 19.72 -9.39
C TRP A 609 -13.06 19.58 -10.83
N TRP A 610 -12.65 18.37 -11.19
CA TRP A 610 -12.17 18.09 -12.54
C TRP A 610 -13.34 18.04 -13.51
N HIS A 611 -13.19 18.68 -14.69
CA HIS A 611 -14.24 18.70 -15.69
C HIS A 611 -14.36 17.34 -16.39
N PRO A 612 -15.57 16.93 -16.86
CA PRO A 612 -15.73 15.67 -17.61
C PRO A 612 -14.78 15.52 -18.79
N ASP A 613 -14.48 16.59 -19.52
CA ASP A 613 -13.53 16.55 -20.65
C ASP A 613 -12.09 16.23 -20.22
N GLU A 614 -11.70 16.63 -19.01
CA GLU A 614 -10.39 16.28 -18.47
C GLU A 614 -10.31 14.79 -18.13
N PHE A 615 -11.40 14.22 -17.60
CA PHE A 615 -11.51 12.77 -17.41
C PHE A 615 -11.44 12.03 -18.74
N ALA A 616 -12.14 12.52 -19.77
CA ALA A 616 -12.09 11.95 -21.13
C ALA A 616 -10.66 11.99 -21.70
N ALA A 617 -9.94 13.11 -21.52
CA ALA A 617 -8.56 13.25 -21.98
C ALA A 617 -7.59 12.30 -21.23
N LEU A 618 -7.80 12.08 -19.91
CA LEU A 618 -7.02 11.12 -19.13
C LEU A 618 -7.35 9.68 -19.54
N GLY A 619 -8.63 9.39 -19.84
CA GLY A 619 -9.06 8.10 -20.36
C GLY A 619 -8.37 7.77 -21.68
N SER A 620 -8.44 8.68 -22.66
CA SER A 620 -7.77 8.50 -23.95
C SER A 620 -6.25 8.37 -23.83
N TYR A 621 -5.65 9.11 -22.90
CA TYR A 621 -4.22 8.95 -22.60
C TYR A 621 -3.92 7.54 -22.06
N ALA A 622 -4.71 7.02 -21.11
CA ALA A 622 -4.54 5.69 -20.58
C ALA A 622 -4.73 4.60 -21.66
N GLU A 623 -5.76 4.72 -22.50
CA GLU A 623 -5.98 3.83 -23.64
C GLU A 623 -4.76 3.82 -24.60
N SER A 624 -4.16 4.98 -24.86
CA SER A 624 -2.95 5.09 -25.68
C SER A 624 -1.72 4.37 -25.10
N LEU A 625 -1.71 4.13 -23.78
CA LEU A 625 -0.67 3.37 -23.12
C LEU A 625 -0.91 1.86 -23.15
N GLY A 626 -2.06 1.39 -23.66
CA GLY A 626 -2.39 -0.02 -23.81
C GLY A 626 -2.99 -0.68 -22.56
N PHE A 627 -3.74 0.06 -21.74
CA PHE A 627 -4.65 -0.58 -20.78
C PHE A 627 -5.73 -1.36 -21.54
N ALA A 628 -6.07 -2.56 -21.08
CA ALA A 628 -7.09 -3.39 -21.69
C ALA A 628 -8.50 -2.77 -21.54
N HIS A 629 -8.73 -2.06 -20.41
CA HIS A 629 -9.97 -1.32 -20.18
C HIS A 629 -9.72 -0.08 -19.32
N VAL A 630 -10.43 1.02 -19.64
CA VAL A 630 -10.35 2.28 -18.88
C VAL A 630 -11.75 2.82 -18.62
N GLU A 631 -12.07 3.03 -17.35
CA GLU A 631 -13.26 3.77 -16.93
C GLU A 631 -12.83 5.11 -16.35
N SER A 632 -13.15 6.22 -17.00
CA SER A 632 -12.73 7.56 -16.58
C SER A 632 -13.89 8.54 -16.62
N GLY A 633 -14.23 9.11 -15.45
CA GLY A 633 -15.33 10.06 -15.33
C GLY A 633 -15.59 10.52 -13.91
N PRO A 634 -16.31 11.64 -13.73
CA PRO A 634 -16.52 12.25 -12.40
C PRO A 634 -17.19 11.32 -11.37
N LEU A 635 -18.07 10.44 -11.83
CA LEU A 635 -18.84 9.53 -10.97
C LEU A 635 -18.27 8.11 -10.92
N VAL A 636 -17.17 7.83 -11.62
CA VAL A 636 -16.52 6.52 -11.62
C VAL A 636 -16.00 6.17 -10.22
N ARG A 637 -16.16 4.90 -9.86
CA ARG A 637 -15.66 4.25 -8.64
C ARG A 637 -15.01 2.93 -9.01
N SER A 638 -14.20 2.36 -8.11
CA SER A 638 -13.43 1.13 -8.39
C SER A 638 -14.29 -0.03 -8.89
N SER A 639 -15.52 -0.17 -8.41
CA SER A 639 -16.45 -1.25 -8.81
C SER A 639 -17.45 -0.85 -9.89
N TYR A 640 -17.36 0.38 -10.43
CA TYR A 640 -18.28 0.84 -11.48
C TYR A 640 -18.01 0.11 -12.78
N HIS A 641 -19.05 -0.44 -13.40
CA HIS A 641 -18.99 -1.27 -14.61
C HIS A 641 -17.98 -2.44 -14.55
N ALA A 642 -17.71 -2.97 -13.33
CA ALA A 642 -16.68 -3.97 -13.12
C ALA A 642 -16.84 -5.20 -14.02
N LYS A 643 -18.08 -5.65 -14.28
CA LYS A 643 -18.36 -6.77 -15.20
C LYS A 643 -17.87 -6.51 -16.62
N ARG A 644 -18.16 -5.32 -17.18
CA ARG A 644 -17.73 -4.95 -18.55
C ARG A 644 -16.21 -4.88 -18.65
N ALA A 645 -15.57 -4.42 -17.58
CA ALA A 645 -14.11 -4.33 -17.52
C ALA A 645 -13.43 -5.69 -17.61
N VAL A 646 -14.02 -6.73 -16.98
CA VAL A 646 -13.52 -8.11 -17.07
C VAL A 646 -13.70 -8.65 -18.49
N GLU A 647 -14.90 -8.52 -19.06
CA GLU A 647 -15.21 -8.99 -20.42
C GLU A 647 -14.25 -8.37 -21.47
N ALA A 648 -13.90 -7.09 -21.30
CA ALA A 648 -12.95 -6.40 -22.18
C ALA A 648 -11.51 -6.91 -21.99
N ALA A 649 -11.07 -7.15 -20.74
CA ALA A 649 -9.74 -7.66 -20.45
C ALA A 649 -9.53 -9.10 -20.97
N ASP A 650 -10.55 -9.97 -20.83
CA ASP A 650 -10.52 -11.34 -21.35
C ASP A 650 -10.42 -11.36 -22.88
N SER A 651 -11.15 -10.46 -23.55
CA SER A 651 -11.10 -10.34 -25.02
C SER A 651 -9.71 -9.90 -25.49
N ALA A 652 -9.11 -8.91 -24.84
CA ALA A 652 -7.77 -8.42 -25.18
C ALA A 652 -6.67 -9.48 -24.95
N SER A 653 -6.83 -10.31 -23.92
CA SER A 653 -5.90 -11.43 -23.63
C SER A 653 -5.96 -12.53 -24.70
N ASN A 654 -7.17 -12.85 -25.20
CA ASN A 654 -7.36 -13.84 -26.26
C ASN A 654 -6.78 -13.37 -27.60
N ASP A 655 -6.90 -12.10 -27.94
CA ASP A 655 -6.35 -11.53 -29.17
C ASP A 655 -4.80 -11.57 -29.18
N GLN A 656 -4.16 -11.42 -28.02
CA GLN A 656 -2.70 -11.53 -27.88
C GLN A 656 -2.21 -12.98 -28.04
N VAL A 657 -2.99 -13.98 -27.60
CA VAL A 657 -2.66 -15.41 -27.75
C VAL A 657 -2.80 -15.86 -29.21
N VAL A 658 -3.71 -15.27 -29.97
CA VAL A 658 -3.95 -15.60 -31.39
C VAL A 658 -2.92 -14.92 -32.32
N ALA A 659 -2.34 -13.79 -31.88
CA ALA A 659 -1.36 -13.02 -32.66
C ALA A 659 0.10 -13.41 -32.40
N GLY A 660 0.41 -14.24 -31.40
CA GLY A 660 1.77 -14.77 -31.06
C GLY A 660 1.94 -16.20 -31.51
#